data_4c5b7fa68ef3d717b7c86b62fdfd5cbf
#
_entry.id   4c5b7fa68ef3d717b7c86b62fdfd5cbf
#
_cell.length_a   1.000
_cell.length_b   1.000
_cell.length_c   1.000
_cell.angle_alpha   90.00
_cell.angle_beta   90.00
_cell.angle_gamma   90.00
#
_symmetry.space_group_name_H-M   'P 1'
#
loop_
_entity.id
_entity.type
_entity.pdbx_description
1 polymer ?
#
loop_
_entity_poly.entity_id
_entity_poly.type
_entity_poly.pdbx_seq_one_letter_code
_entity_poly.pdbx_strand_id
1 'polypeptide(L)'
;SRSSSNVRTGGLQQCTLSLLTAAMLLAGVQATPVMAATDEQPATRSVGNYKFAISQQPLASALNDFSAVTGWQVGLPAELAQNVSSPGVRGSLPPEKALERLLIGTNLGYRKLGSNNIVLEKRSSSTGTLALQQVTISATRQEQDVNSVPSTVTVHDRQELDRDNVNNIKDLVRYEPGVSVGGAGQRGGISNFNIRGIDGDRILTQIDGVEIPSSFFNGPYAKTQRNYVDPEIIKRVEILRGPASVLYGSNAIGGAVSYFTLDPDDIIKPGQDVGARLKTGYSSADRSWLKSGTVAGRSGEFDGLLHLSQRDGHETKSYGDHGGTGLSRTAANPEDVKTTNVLAKAGWNYNDDDRLAFTYEKYKDRSDIDLKSAVGGPFNNGQPLGMYRSRTGQDTITRERFGVENSMVLDTVLTDHFKWSLNYQIAKTDQNTLENYFPFTRNVMRSRNTKYEEKMWVLDAQADKAFQIADTDHLLTYGATVKHQNVTGSRSGSGTCLAVGRGCTAVGANSPSDYLVKSSDFPDPTINTYSLFAQDQISWNDWTFMPGLRYDYTKLTPHITQEFLNTVNSDQRGTVNDDDKVWHRLSPKFGVTYAFNDNYTWYGQYSEGFRTPSAKALYGRYDNLQAGYTVEPNPDLEPEKSKSYETGLRGNFDAGSFDVAVFYNKYRDFINEDAITPGYNELAFQT
;
A
#
# COMPACT_ATOMS: atom_id res chain seq x y z
N SER A 1 -42.25 40.20 -3.03
CA SER A 1 -42.61 38.85 -2.57
C SER A 1 -41.37 38.04 -2.32
N ARG A 2 -41.14 37.73 -1.09
CA ARG A 2 -40.02 36.93 -0.58
C ARG A 2 -40.26 35.45 -0.90
N SER A 3 -39.25 34.72 -1.37
CA SER A 3 -39.18 33.28 -1.23
C SER A 3 -37.78 32.88 -0.74
N SER A 4 -37.79 32.30 0.44
CA SER A 4 -36.64 31.75 1.15
C SER A 4 -36.22 30.43 0.54
N SER A 5 -34.94 30.27 0.17
CA SER A 5 -34.36 28.98 -0.21
C SER A 5 -33.76 28.29 1.02
N ASN A 6 -34.35 27.19 1.44
CA ASN A 6 -33.84 26.28 2.44
C ASN A 6 -32.65 25.49 1.84
N VAL A 7 -31.47 25.68 2.38
CA VAL A 7 -30.30 24.83 2.15
C VAL A 7 -30.46 23.58 3.02
N ARG A 8 -30.56 22.41 2.38
CA ARG A 8 -30.60 21.12 3.08
C ARG A 8 -29.18 20.72 3.48
N THR A 9 -28.88 20.86 4.74
CA THR A 9 -27.72 20.20 5.42
C THR A 9 -28.17 18.82 5.91
N GLY A 10 -28.19 17.80 5.04
CA GLY A 10 -28.78 16.51 5.41
C GLY A 10 -27.93 15.25 5.13
N GLY A 11 -26.79 15.38 4.47
CA GLY A 11 -26.05 14.19 4.00
C GLY A 11 -25.02 13.59 4.95
N LEU A 12 -24.34 14.39 5.75
CA LEU A 12 -23.23 13.90 6.60
C LEU A 12 -23.69 13.18 7.88
N GLN A 13 -24.82 13.57 8.47
CA GLN A 13 -25.30 12.92 9.70
C GLN A 13 -25.87 11.52 9.48
N GLN A 14 -26.44 11.22 8.31
CA GLN A 14 -26.99 9.88 8.04
C GLN A 14 -25.91 8.84 7.70
N CYS A 15 -24.82 9.22 7.05
CA CYS A 15 -23.70 8.30 6.78
C CYS A 15 -22.91 7.94 8.05
N THR A 16 -22.68 8.90 8.95
CA THR A 16 -21.97 8.63 10.21
C THR A 16 -22.79 7.76 11.17
N LEU A 17 -24.12 7.90 11.18
CA LEU A 17 -24.98 7.07 12.05
C LEU A 17 -25.10 5.61 11.55
N SER A 18 -25.10 5.38 10.24
CA SER A 18 -25.16 4.03 9.68
C SER A 18 -23.82 3.26 9.85
N LEU A 19 -22.68 3.93 9.84
CA LEU A 19 -21.38 3.31 10.11
C LEU A 19 -21.22 2.93 11.60
N LEU A 20 -21.67 3.77 12.51
CA LEU A 20 -21.70 3.49 13.95
C LEU A 20 -22.68 2.36 14.30
N THR A 21 -23.84 2.27 13.64
CA THR A 21 -24.80 1.19 13.87
C THR A 21 -24.32 -0.15 13.35
N ALA A 22 -23.57 -0.21 12.25
CA ALA A 22 -22.98 -1.45 11.76
C ALA A 22 -21.87 -1.97 12.71
N ALA A 23 -21.05 -1.08 13.27
CA ALA A 23 -20.03 -1.44 14.26
C ALA A 23 -20.62 -1.91 15.60
N MET A 24 -21.75 -1.31 16.04
CA MET A 24 -22.43 -1.72 17.28
C MET A 24 -23.21 -3.03 17.17
N LEU A 25 -23.69 -3.40 15.99
CA LEU A 25 -24.36 -4.69 15.76
C LEU A 25 -23.40 -5.89 15.79
N LEU A 26 -22.13 -5.69 15.49
CA LEU A 26 -21.09 -6.72 15.61
C LEU A 26 -20.53 -6.88 17.02
N ALA A 27 -20.63 -5.85 17.89
CA ALA A 27 -20.16 -5.88 19.27
C ALA A 27 -21.21 -6.40 20.29
N GLY A 28 -22.43 -6.70 19.86
CA GLY A 28 -23.59 -6.91 20.73
C GLY A 28 -23.93 -8.35 21.14
N VAL A 29 -23.05 -9.34 20.93
CA VAL A 29 -23.27 -10.72 21.43
C VAL A 29 -22.46 -10.92 22.71
N GLN A 30 -23.01 -10.50 23.82
CA GLN A 30 -22.55 -10.95 25.14
C GLN A 30 -23.20 -12.31 25.45
N ALA A 31 -22.43 -13.37 25.40
CA ALA A 31 -22.84 -14.68 25.89
C ALA A 31 -22.68 -14.75 27.41
N THR A 32 -23.77 -14.96 28.11
CA THR A 32 -23.79 -15.30 29.53
C THR A 32 -23.19 -16.69 29.77
N PRO A 33 -22.34 -16.90 30.78
CA PRO A 33 -21.78 -18.23 31.03
C PRO A 33 -22.83 -19.16 31.67
N VAL A 34 -23.11 -20.26 31.02
CA VAL A 34 -23.83 -21.39 31.61
C VAL A 34 -22.78 -22.33 32.22
N MET A 35 -22.79 -22.48 33.52
CA MET A 35 -22.07 -23.55 34.19
C MET A 35 -22.65 -24.91 33.82
N ALA A 36 -21.82 -25.80 33.32
CA ALA A 36 -22.13 -27.23 33.22
C ALA A 36 -20.97 -28.06 33.79
N ALA A 37 -21.36 -29.11 34.46
CA ALA A 37 -20.56 -29.97 35.32
C ALA A 37 -19.60 -30.87 34.51
N THR A 38 -18.54 -31.23 35.23
CA THR A 38 -17.47 -32.16 34.86
C THR A 38 -17.99 -33.54 34.45
N ASP A 39 -17.52 -34.00 33.28
CA ASP A 39 -17.35 -35.43 33.00
C ASP A 39 -16.06 -35.65 32.23
N GLU A 40 -15.18 -36.50 32.74
CA GLU A 40 -13.92 -36.89 32.14
C GLU A 40 -14.17 -37.84 30.97
N GLN A 41 -13.74 -37.42 29.75
CA GLN A 41 -13.47 -38.33 28.64
C GLN A 41 -12.17 -37.94 27.91
N PRO A 42 -11.48 -38.92 27.26
CA PRO A 42 -10.08 -38.74 26.86
C PRO A 42 -9.93 -37.79 25.66
N ALA A 43 -8.93 -36.91 25.79
CA ALA A 43 -8.59 -35.85 24.84
C ALA A 43 -8.35 -36.37 23.41
N THR A 44 -9.19 -35.98 22.51
CA THR A 44 -8.97 -35.99 21.04
C THR A 44 -8.03 -34.80 20.74
N ARG A 45 -6.90 -35.08 20.07
CA ARG A 45 -5.85 -34.14 19.71
C ARG A 45 -6.37 -33.16 18.67
N SER A 46 -6.47 -31.88 19.05
CA SER A 46 -6.63 -30.77 18.11
C SER A 46 -5.28 -30.11 17.84
N VAL A 47 -4.95 -29.85 16.58
CA VAL A 47 -3.92 -28.87 16.20
C VAL A 47 -4.52 -27.50 16.50
N GLY A 48 -4.41 -27.04 17.74
CA GLY A 48 -4.99 -25.80 18.22
C GLY A 48 -3.97 -25.01 19.03
N ASN A 49 -4.27 -23.75 19.26
CA ASN A 49 -3.53 -22.92 20.21
C ASN A 49 -3.67 -23.53 21.61
N TYR A 50 -2.55 -23.66 22.29
CA TYR A 50 -2.47 -24.11 23.69
C TYR A 50 -2.33 -22.92 24.60
N LYS A 51 -2.98 -22.93 25.76
CA LYS A 51 -2.87 -21.87 26.74
C LYS A 51 -1.66 -22.10 27.62
N PHE A 52 -0.64 -21.25 27.48
CA PHE A 52 0.60 -21.34 28.23
C PHE A 52 0.61 -20.32 29.38
N ALA A 53 1.16 -20.74 30.55
CA ALA A 53 1.39 -19.89 31.72
C ALA A 53 2.75 -20.26 32.34
N ILE A 54 3.80 -20.37 31.51
CA ILE A 54 5.15 -20.79 31.92
C ILE A 54 5.94 -19.53 32.28
N SER A 55 6.32 -19.37 33.54
CA SER A 55 7.15 -18.26 33.99
C SER A 55 8.62 -18.48 33.67
N GLN A 56 9.44 -17.42 33.80
CA GLN A 56 10.89 -17.52 33.67
C GLN A 56 11.45 -18.54 34.67
N GLN A 57 12.18 -19.55 34.15
CA GLN A 57 12.72 -20.67 34.95
C GLN A 57 13.83 -21.38 34.16
N PRO A 58 14.56 -22.37 34.79
CA PRO A 58 15.49 -23.20 34.05
C PRO A 58 14.86 -23.84 32.85
N LEU A 59 15.57 -23.85 31.70
CA LEU A 59 15.03 -24.31 30.41
C LEU A 59 14.44 -25.72 30.48
N ALA A 60 15.12 -26.65 31.17
CA ALA A 60 14.61 -28.01 31.33
C ALA A 60 13.23 -28.07 32.01
N SER A 61 13.00 -27.23 33.02
CA SER A 61 11.70 -27.14 33.68
C SER A 61 10.64 -26.52 32.75
N ALA A 62 10.98 -25.44 32.05
CA ALA A 62 10.09 -24.79 31.09
C ALA A 62 9.65 -25.72 29.95
N LEU A 63 10.56 -26.57 29.46
CA LEU A 63 10.27 -27.56 28.43
C LEU A 63 9.40 -28.73 28.95
N ASN A 64 9.56 -29.11 30.22
CA ASN A 64 8.69 -30.09 30.85
C ASN A 64 7.25 -29.54 30.97
N ASP A 65 7.09 -28.27 31.37
CA ASP A 65 5.80 -27.61 31.45
C ASP A 65 5.18 -27.47 30.02
N PHE A 66 5.98 -27.12 29.02
CA PHE A 66 5.56 -27.08 27.63
C PHE A 66 5.08 -28.46 27.16
N SER A 67 5.84 -29.53 27.44
CA SER A 67 5.49 -30.91 27.08
C SER A 67 4.18 -31.36 27.78
N ALA A 68 3.97 -30.94 29.01
CA ALA A 68 2.75 -31.25 29.77
C ALA A 68 1.51 -30.57 29.16
N VAL A 69 1.66 -29.35 28.62
CA VAL A 69 0.57 -28.60 27.99
C VAL A 69 0.27 -29.10 26.57
N THR A 70 1.30 -29.39 25.77
CA THR A 70 1.16 -29.66 24.34
C THR A 70 1.12 -31.15 23.98
N GLY A 71 1.59 -32.00 24.88
CA GLY A 71 1.82 -33.44 24.61
C GLY A 71 3.02 -33.71 23.70
N TRP A 72 3.81 -32.68 23.35
CA TRP A 72 5.01 -32.85 22.55
C TRP A 72 6.16 -33.44 23.40
N GLN A 73 6.94 -34.33 22.77
CA GLN A 73 8.15 -34.87 23.39
C GLN A 73 9.37 -34.04 22.95
N VAL A 74 10.01 -33.41 23.93
CA VAL A 74 11.18 -32.54 23.70
C VAL A 74 12.44 -33.26 24.17
N GLY A 75 13.25 -33.70 23.21
CA GLY A 75 14.59 -34.22 23.49
C GLY A 75 15.56 -33.08 23.78
N LEU A 76 16.05 -32.99 25.03
CA LEU A 76 17.07 -32.05 25.45
C LEU A 76 18.36 -32.80 25.81
N PRO A 77 19.44 -32.73 25.03
CA PRO A 77 20.72 -33.30 25.42
C PRO A 77 21.21 -32.69 26.73
N ALA A 78 21.64 -33.55 27.66
CA ALA A 78 22.05 -33.12 29.02
C ALA A 78 23.14 -32.02 29.01
N GLU A 79 24.01 -32.05 28.02
CA GLU A 79 25.08 -31.05 27.81
C GLU A 79 24.56 -29.66 27.49
N LEU A 80 23.36 -29.55 26.86
CA LEU A 80 22.72 -28.31 26.44
C LEU A 80 21.78 -27.73 27.53
N ALA A 81 21.44 -28.53 28.55
CA ALA A 81 20.51 -28.15 29.61
C ALA A 81 21.18 -27.35 30.76
N GLN A 82 22.53 -27.40 30.88
CA GLN A 82 23.23 -26.86 32.04
C GLN A 82 23.28 -25.31 31.95
N ASN A 83 22.79 -24.67 33.03
CA ASN A 83 22.83 -23.21 33.24
C ASN A 83 22.09 -22.36 32.19
N VAL A 84 21.10 -22.93 31.47
CA VAL A 84 20.26 -22.21 30.52
C VAL A 84 18.92 -21.89 31.16
N SER A 85 18.52 -20.63 31.14
CA SER A 85 17.22 -20.15 31.63
C SER A 85 16.32 -19.78 30.44
N SER A 86 15.07 -20.19 30.51
CA SER A 86 14.01 -19.77 29.56
C SER A 86 13.34 -18.49 30.06
N PRO A 87 13.02 -17.53 29.19
CA PRO A 87 12.23 -16.35 29.55
C PRO A 87 10.78 -16.67 29.93
N GLY A 88 10.33 -17.92 29.68
CA GLY A 88 8.96 -18.34 29.87
C GLY A 88 8.07 -17.97 28.65
N VAL A 89 6.80 -18.41 28.74
CA VAL A 89 5.78 -18.07 27.72
C VAL A 89 4.41 -17.97 28.37
N ARG A 90 3.62 -16.96 28.00
CA ARG A 90 2.22 -16.78 28.42
C ARG A 90 1.38 -16.47 27.20
N GLY A 91 0.09 -16.87 27.25
CA GLY A 91 -0.89 -16.64 26.20
C GLY A 91 -1.31 -17.90 25.45
N SER A 92 -2.25 -17.75 24.54
CA SER A 92 -2.76 -18.82 23.67
C SER A 92 -1.94 -18.84 22.39
N LEU A 93 -1.12 -19.87 22.20
CA LEU A 93 -0.13 -19.96 21.10
C LEU A 93 -0.11 -21.37 20.48
N PRO A 94 0.23 -21.48 19.19
CA PRO A 94 0.64 -22.76 18.62
C PRO A 94 1.87 -23.30 19.32
N PRO A 95 2.04 -24.63 19.43
CA PRO A 95 3.19 -25.23 20.10
C PRO A 95 4.55 -24.71 19.61
N GLU A 96 4.70 -24.54 18.30
CA GLU A 96 5.93 -24.04 17.67
C GLU A 96 6.26 -22.63 18.18
N LYS A 97 5.30 -21.73 18.19
CA LYS A 97 5.48 -20.34 18.63
C LYS A 97 5.77 -20.25 20.12
N ALA A 98 5.14 -21.09 20.93
CA ALA A 98 5.43 -21.18 22.34
C ALA A 98 6.85 -21.70 22.59
N LEU A 99 7.29 -22.71 21.84
CA LEU A 99 8.64 -23.24 21.93
C LEU A 99 9.70 -22.21 21.49
N GLU A 100 9.46 -21.50 20.40
CA GLU A 100 10.33 -20.42 19.95
C GLU A 100 10.53 -19.37 21.04
N ARG A 101 9.43 -18.95 21.73
CA ARG A 101 9.50 -18.00 22.84
C ARG A 101 10.29 -18.57 24.04
N LEU A 102 10.10 -19.84 24.36
CA LEU A 102 10.87 -20.50 25.45
C LEU A 102 12.36 -20.57 25.15
N LEU A 103 12.77 -20.60 23.89
CA LEU A 103 14.17 -20.70 23.45
C LEU A 103 14.82 -19.33 23.20
N ILE A 104 14.12 -18.21 23.34
CA ILE A 104 14.70 -16.88 23.18
C ILE A 104 15.86 -16.68 24.17
N GLY A 105 17.02 -16.27 23.68
CA GLY A 105 18.21 -16.02 24.50
C GLY A 105 18.99 -17.26 24.94
N THR A 106 18.57 -18.48 24.60
CA THR A 106 19.22 -19.73 25.01
C THR A 106 20.33 -20.20 24.07
N ASN A 107 20.47 -19.61 22.89
CA ASN A 107 21.36 -20.06 21.80
C ASN A 107 21.11 -21.52 21.35
N LEU A 108 19.87 -21.99 21.53
CA LEU A 108 19.39 -23.29 21.10
C LEU A 108 18.34 -23.14 20.00
N GLY A 109 18.32 -24.08 19.06
CA GLY A 109 17.27 -24.29 18.06
C GLY A 109 16.61 -25.65 18.30
N TYR A 110 15.59 -25.97 17.50
CA TYR A 110 14.98 -27.30 17.55
C TYR A 110 14.83 -27.86 16.13
N ARG A 111 14.86 -29.19 16.05
CA ARG A 111 14.56 -29.95 14.82
C ARG A 111 13.41 -30.93 15.08
N LYS A 112 12.38 -30.91 14.24
CA LYS A 112 11.29 -31.88 14.30
C LYS A 112 11.76 -33.25 13.82
N LEU A 113 11.47 -34.28 14.59
CA LEU A 113 11.68 -35.69 14.22
C LEU A 113 10.38 -36.39 13.84
N GLY A 114 9.23 -35.68 13.95
CA GLY A 114 7.88 -36.16 13.68
C GLY A 114 6.85 -35.13 14.09
N SER A 115 5.57 -35.42 13.98
CA SER A 115 4.48 -34.49 14.28
C SER A 115 4.50 -33.93 15.70
N ASN A 116 4.97 -34.68 16.69
CA ASN A 116 4.98 -34.29 18.11
C ASN A 116 6.32 -34.55 18.80
N ASN A 117 7.38 -34.86 18.06
CA ASN A 117 8.71 -35.15 18.59
C ASN A 117 9.70 -34.12 18.08
N ILE A 118 10.41 -33.46 18.99
CA ILE A 118 11.43 -32.48 18.68
C ILE A 118 12.72 -32.76 19.47
N VAL A 119 13.86 -32.41 18.88
CA VAL A 119 15.16 -32.43 19.56
C VAL A 119 15.75 -31.03 19.54
N LEU A 120 16.23 -30.59 20.70
CA LEU A 120 16.97 -29.34 20.80
C LEU A 120 18.42 -29.55 20.39
N GLU A 121 18.92 -28.64 19.58
CA GLU A 121 20.29 -28.62 19.09
C GLU A 121 20.94 -27.28 19.43
N LYS A 122 22.26 -27.28 19.65
CA LYS A 122 22.99 -26.02 19.78
C LYS A 122 22.90 -25.28 18.44
N ARG A 123 22.45 -24.04 18.45
CA ARG A 123 22.59 -23.19 17.27
C ARG A 123 24.05 -23.16 16.88
N SER A 124 24.41 -23.83 15.80
CA SER A 124 25.76 -23.77 15.27
C SER A 124 26.06 -22.31 14.95
N SER A 125 27.07 -21.75 15.59
CA SER A 125 27.64 -20.46 15.22
C SER A 125 28.45 -20.60 13.93
N SER A 126 27.84 -21.10 12.87
CA SER A 126 28.32 -20.85 11.54
C SER A 126 28.01 -19.37 11.26
N THR A 127 29.01 -18.64 10.83
CA THR A 127 28.95 -17.28 10.29
C THR A 127 28.12 -17.19 8.99
N GLY A 128 27.06 -17.97 8.89
CA GLY A 128 25.97 -17.83 7.94
C GLY A 128 24.76 -17.28 8.71
N THR A 129 24.31 -16.12 8.37
CA THR A 129 23.04 -15.54 8.78
C THR A 129 21.99 -16.66 8.70
N LEU A 130 21.49 -17.14 9.85
CA LEU A 130 20.27 -17.95 9.88
C LEU A 130 19.19 -17.02 9.30
N ALA A 131 18.85 -17.23 8.04
CA ALA A 131 17.68 -16.61 7.47
C ALA A 131 16.50 -17.12 8.33
N LEU A 132 15.96 -16.25 9.18
CA LEU A 132 14.66 -16.50 9.78
C LEU A 132 13.71 -16.79 8.61
N GLN A 133 12.88 -17.82 8.73
CA GLN A 133 11.90 -18.13 7.70
C GLN A 133 11.12 -16.84 7.40
N GLN A 134 11.19 -16.37 6.17
CA GLN A 134 10.50 -15.15 5.77
C GLN A 134 9.00 -15.41 5.78
N VAL A 135 8.27 -14.57 6.48
CA VAL A 135 6.82 -14.69 6.65
C VAL A 135 6.15 -13.62 5.81
N THR A 136 5.08 -13.98 5.10
CA THR A 136 4.24 -13.08 4.32
C THR A 136 2.83 -13.02 4.89
N ILE A 137 2.19 -11.86 4.83
CA ILE A 137 0.77 -11.65 5.09
C ILE A 137 0.02 -11.35 3.79
N SER A 138 0.70 -10.70 2.83
CA SER A 138 0.06 -10.21 1.61
C SER A 138 -0.47 -11.30 0.69
N ALA A 139 0.09 -12.51 0.76
CA ALA A 139 -0.33 -13.62 -0.09
C ALA A 139 -1.64 -14.29 0.35
N THR A 140 -1.96 -14.23 1.66
CA THR A 140 -3.05 -15.01 2.27
C THR A 140 -3.88 -14.23 3.29
N ARG A 141 -3.52 -12.99 3.63
CA ARG A 141 -4.01 -12.19 4.77
C ARG A 141 -3.72 -12.82 6.14
N GLN A 142 -2.94 -13.89 6.17
CA GLN A 142 -2.45 -14.59 7.36
C GLN A 142 -0.93 -14.60 7.36
N GLU A 143 -0.34 -14.60 8.54
CA GLU A 143 1.11 -14.74 8.67
C GLU A 143 1.52 -16.18 8.32
N GLN A 144 2.19 -16.34 7.19
CA GLN A 144 2.61 -17.65 6.68
C GLN A 144 4.04 -17.62 6.16
N ASP A 145 4.70 -18.76 6.22
CA ASP A 145 5.98 -18.97 5.56
C ASP A 145 5.86 -18.70 4.05
N VAL A 146 6.74 -17.89 3.48
CA VAL A 146 6.79 -17.60 2.04
C VAL A 146 6.86 -18.88 1.21
N ASN A 147 7.49 -19.94 1.73
CA ASN A 147 7.62 -21.21 1.05
C ASN A 147 6.31 -22.01 0.98
N SER A 148 5.36 -21.77 1.88
CA SER A 148 4.08 -22.45 1.93
C SER A 148 2.99 -21.81 1.06
N VAL A 149 3.19 -20.61 0.53
CA VAL A 149 2.17 -19.90 -0.25
C VAL A 149 2.26 -20.24 -1.74
N PRO A 150 1.12 -20.43 -2.44
CA PRO A 150 1.11 -20.82 -3.86
C PRO A 150 1.27 -19.60 -4.81
N SER A 151 2.18 -18.68 -4.50
CA SER A 151 2.38 -17.44 -5.26
C SER A 151 3.82 -17.00 -5.21
N THR A 152 4.34 -16.37 -6.26
CA THR A 152 5.65 -15.71 -6.20
C THR A 152 5.56 -14.46 -5.33
N VAL A 153 6.15 -14.51 -4.14
CA VAL A 153 6.21 -13.40 -3.18
C VAL A 153 7.66 -13.16 -2.80
N THR A 154 8.06 -11.90 -2.74
CA THR A 154 9.33 -11.47 -2.13
C THR A 154 9.04 -10.66 -0.89
N VAL A 155 9.79 -10.90 0.17
CA VAL A 155 9.72 -10.16 1.43
C VAL A 155 11.08 -9.53 1.69
N HIS A 156 11.09 -8.22 1.93
CA HIS A 156 12.25 -7.48 2.40
C HIS A 156 12.00 -7.05 3.83
N ASP A 157 12.76 -7.56 4.76
CA ASP A 157 12.68 -7.17 6.17
C ASP A 157 13.53 -5.92 6.47
N ARG A 158 13.43 -5.41 7.70
CA ARG A 158 14.18 -4.23 8.14
C ARG A 158 15.70 -4.41 8.03
N GLN A 159 16.23 -5.60 8.28
CA GLN A 159 17.68 -5.87 8.23
C GLN A 159 18.18 -5.79 6.79
N GLU A 160 17.43 -6.33 5.83
CA GLU A 160 17.73 -6.23 4.40
C GLU A 160 17.66 -4.78 3.92
N LEU A 161 16.60 -4.05 4.29
CA LEU A 161 16.45 -2.63 3.94
C LEU A 161 17.61 -1.77 4.46
N ASP A 162 18.13 -2.07 5.64
CA ASP A 162 19.28 -1.38 6.23
C ASP A 162 20.61 -1.82 5.60
N ARG A 163 20.80 -3.13 5.37
CA ARG A 163 21.99 -3.70 4.73
C ARG A 163 22.17 -3.14 3.32
N ASP A 164 21.08 -3.08 2.54
CA ASP A 164 21.10 -2.65 1.16
C ASP A 164 21.02 -1.12 1.03
N ASN A 165 20.95 -0.42 2.18
CA ASN A 165 20.88 1.03 2.29
C ASN A 165 19.79 1.63 1.39
N VAL A 166 18.57 1.09 1.49
CA VAL A 166 17.41 1.51 0.71
C VAL A 166 17.04 2.95 1.08
N ASN A 167 17.12 3.87 0.12
CA ASN A 167 16.81 5.28 0.30
C ASN A 167 15.48 5.68 -0.33
N ASN A 168 15.00 4.91 -1.29
CA ASN A 168 13.75 5.14 -2.00
C ASN A 168 13.20 3.81 -2.57
N ILE A 169 11.98 3.85 -3.12
CA ILE A 169 11.33 2.66 -3.66
C ILE A 169 12.04 2.04 -4.88
N LYS A 170 12.90 2.79 -5.59
CA LYS A 170 13.69 2.27 -6.69
C LYS A 170 14.87 1.42 -6.20
N ASP A 171 15.48 1.80 -5.07
CA ASP A 171 16.52 1.00 -4.44
C ASP A 171 15.98 -0.34 -3.94
N LEU A 172 14.74 -0.33 -3.41
CA LEU A 172 14.04 -1.52 -2.91
C LEU A 172 13.96 -2.65 -3.94
N VAL A 173 13.73 -2.32 -5.21
CA VAL A 173 13.53 -3.33 -6.27
C VAL A 173 14.73 -3.52 -7.16
N ARG A 174 15.91 -3.03 -6.76
CA ARG A 174 17.14 -3.08 -7.56
C ARG A 174 17.49 -4.47 -8.03
N TYR A 175 17.27 -5.47 -7.21
CA TYR A 175 17.61 -6.87 -7.46
C TYR A 175 16.37 -7.76 -7.64
N GLU A 176 15.17 -7.17 -7.76
CA GLU A 176 13.92 -7.91 -7.90
C GLU A 176 13.62 -8.31 -9.35
N PRO A 177 13.67 -9.61 -9.69
CA PRO A 177 13.38 -10.07 -11.04
C PRO A 177 11.95 -9.72 -11.45
N GLY A 178 11.78 -9.11 -12.64
CA GLY A 178 10.47 -8.76 -13.18
C GLY A 178 9.76 -7.62 -12.45
N VAL A 179 10.45 -6.89 -11.58
CA VAL A 179 9.93 -5.69 -10.89
C VAL A 179 10.86 -4.51 -11.15
N SER A 180 10.30 -3.38 -11.49
CA SER A 180 11.03 -2.13 -11.67
C SER A 180 10.20 -0.94 -11.18
N VAL A 181 10.86 0.19 -11.00
CA VAL A 181 10.19 1.44 -10.65
C VAL A 181 10.49 2.47 -11.72
N GLY A 182 9.43 3.02 -12.31
CA GLY A 182 9.50 4.09 -13.27
C GLY A 182 9.98 5.39 -12.65
N GLY A 183 10.55 6.27 -13.45
CA GLY A 183 10.97 7.59 -13.02
C GLY A 183 10.90 8.56 -14.16
N ALA A 184 10.28 9.72 -13.97
CA ALA A 184 10.32 10.80 -14.93
C ALA A 184 11.62 11.56 -14.79
N GLY A 185 12.30 11.80 -15.91
CA GLY A 185 13.62 12.43 -15.88
C GLY A 185 13.65 13.90 -15.47
N GLN A 186 12.53 14.64 -15.52
CA GLN A 186 12.56 16.09 -15.40
C GLN A 186 11.70 16.70 -14.30
N ARG A 187 10.51 16.24 -14.06
CA ARG A 187 9.62 16.70 -13.01
C ARG A 187 8.72 15.54 -12.65
N GLY A 188 8.57 15.31 -11.38
CA GLY A 188 7.71 14.24 -10.94
C GLY A 188 8.45 12.97 -10.49
N GLY A 189 9.78 12.97 -10.42
CA GLY A 189 10.62 11.98 -9.73
C GLY A 189 10.28 10.51 -10.02
N ILE A 190 10.44 9.69 -9.01
CA ILE A 190 10.11 8.26 -8.99
C ILE A 190 8.58 8.09 -8.95
N SER A 191 8.01 7.25 -9.82
CA SER A 191 6.56 7.22 -9.99
C SER A 191 5.90 5.93 -9.47
N ASN A 192 5.96 4.83 -10.22
CA ASN A 192 5.15 3.64 -9.95
C ASN A 192 5.97 2.38 -10.06
N PHE A 193 5.52 1.32 -9.36
CA PHE A 193 5.99 -0.03 -9.61
C PHE A 193 5.49 -0.53 -10.96
N ASN A 194 6.37 -1.27 -11.64
CA ASN A 194 6.04 -2.10 -12.80
C ASN A 194 6.34 -3.54 -12.40
N ILE A 195 5.34 -4.41 -12.45
CA ILE A 195 5.45 -5.83 -12.14
C ILE A 195 5.09 -6.62 -13.40
N ARG A 196 6.05 -7.38 -13.96
CA ARG A 196 5.86 -8.21 -15.16
C ARG A 196 5.28 -7.42 -16.35
N GLY A 197 5.69 -6.14 -16.49
CA GLY A 197 5.25 -5.25 -17.60
C GLY A 197 3.96 -4.48 -17.32
N ILE A 198 3.33 -4.65 -16.18
CA ILE A 198 2.11 -3.91 -15.78
C ILE A 198 2.48 -2.85 -14.75
N ASP A 199 1.97 -1.62 -14.92
CA ASP A 199 2.30 -0.47 -14.08
C ASP A 199 1.08 0.39 -13.72
N GLY A 200 1.34 1.52 -13.07
CA GLY A 200 0.35 2.51 -12.69
C GLY A 200 -0.60 2.01 -11.61
N ASP A 201 -1.86 2.42 -11.72
CA ASP A 201 -2.92 2.03 -10.78
C ASP A 201 -3.38 0.57 -10.94
N ARG A 202 -2.69 -0.21 -11.78
CA ARG A 202 -2.88 -1.65 -11.95
C ARG A 202 -2.05 -2.48 -10.98
N ILE A 203 -1.13 -1.82 -10.25
CA ILE A 203 -0.37 -2.39 -9.15
C ILE A 203 -0.91 -1.78 -7.86
N LEU A 204 -1.53 -2.61 -7.03
CA LEU A 204 -1.95 -2.19 -5.71
C LEU A 204 -0.70 -1.83 -4.88
N THR A 205 -0.68 -0.65 -4.31
CA THR A 205 0.33 -0.25 -3.33
C THR A 205 -0.37 0.21 -2.07
N GLN A 206 0.01 -0.35 -0.94
CA GLN A 206 -0.65 -0.08 0.34
C GLN A 206 0.34 0.02 1.50
N ILE A 207 -0.04 0.77 2.54
CA ILE A 207 0.71 0.90 3.79
C ILE A 207 -0.22 0.49 4.93
N ASP A 208 0.17 -0.56 5.69
CA ASP A 208 -0.65 -1.18 6.75
C ASP A 208 -2.10 -1.46 6.28
N GLY A 209 -2.25 -1.99 5.06
CA GLY A 209 -3.55 -2.33 4.47
C GLY A 209 -4.34 -1.15 3.88
N VAL A 210 -3.85 0.08 3.98
CA VAL A 210 -4.49 1.27 3.38
C VAL A 210 -3.85 1.60 2.04
N GLU A 211 -4.64 1.61 0.99
CA GLU A 211 -4.19 1.92 -0.37
C GLU A 211 -3.66 3.35 -0.46
N ILE A 212 -2.52 3.54 -1.15
CA ILE A 212 -2.02 4.88 -1.47
C ILE A 212 -2.87 5.51 -2.60
N PRO A 213 -2.88 6.85 -2.72
CA PRO A 213 -3.67 7.53 -3.74
C PRO A 213 -3.40 7.08 -5.16
N SER A 214 -4.42 7.20 -5.99
CA SER A 214 -4.32 6.91 -7.42
C SER A 214 -3.39 7.87 -8.14
N SER A 215 -2.78 7.40 -9.22
CA SER A 215 -2.05 8.29 -10.12
C SER A 215 -3.02 9.16 -10.91
N PHE A 216 -2.61 10.39 -11.17
CA PHE A 216 -3.36 11.32 -12.00
C PHE A 216 -2.40 12.06 -12.93
N PHE A 217 -2.76 12.13 -14.20
CA PHE A 217 -2.02 12.88 -15.19
C PHE A 217 -2.97 13.68 -16.06
N ASN A 218 -2.70 14.96 -16.19
CA ASN A 218 -3.37 15.81 -17.17
C ASN A 218 -2.38 16.83 -17.74
N GLY A 219 -1.70 16.41 -18.80
CA GLY A 219 -0.69 17.21 -19.47
C GLY A 219 0.54 17.51 -18.59
N PRO A 220 1.40 18.44 -19.03
CA PRO A 220 2.70 18.67 -18.38
C PRO A 220 2.64 19.41 -17.05
N TYR A 221 1.47 19.81 -16.58
CA TYR A 221 1.28 20.64 -15.37
C TYR A 221 0.56 19.93 -14.25
N ALA A 222 0.02 18.75 -14.50
CA ALA A 222 -0.76 17.99 -13.53
C ALA A 222 -0.31 16.53 -13.58
N LYS A 223 0.59 16.15 -12.69
CA LYS A 223 1.08 14.78 -12.55
C LYS A 223 1.22 14.43 -11.08
N THR A 224 0.38 13.53 -10.59
CA THR A 224 0.58 12.95 -9.27
C THR A 224 1.53 11.77 -9.34
N GLN A 225 2.38 11.65 -8.35
CA GLN A 225 3.27 10.50 -8.16
C GLN A 225 2.67 9.59 -7.11
N ARG A 226 3.08 8.32 -7.11
CA ARG A 226 2.67 7.33 -6.11
C ARG A 226 3.79 7.00 -5.12
N ASN A 227 4.78 7.88 -4.97
CA ASN A 227 5.83 7.72 -3.96
C ASN A 227 5.42 8.47 -2.67
N TYR A 228 4.71 7.78 -1.77
CA TYR A 228 4.23 8.29 -0.49
C TYR A 228 4.88 7.60 0.70
N VAL A 229 6.02 6.93 0.48
CA VAL A 229 6.64 6.05 1.48
C VAL A 229 8.04 6.53 1.82
N ASP A 230 8.30 6.68 3.13
CA ASP A 230 9.65 6.81 3.65
C ASP A 230 10.15 5.42 4.09
N PRO A 231 11.25 4.89 3.50
CA PRO A 231 11.79 3.59 3.90
C PRO A 231 12.16 3.49 5.38
N GLU A 232 12.40 4.61 6.07
CA GLU A 232 12.82 4.59 7.48
C GLU A 232 11.72 4.16 8.46
N ILE A 233 10.43 4.30 8.08
CA ILE A 233 9.30 3.85 8.92
C ILE A 233 8.90 2.39 8.65
N ILE A 234 9.51 1.74 7.66
CA ILE A 234 9.09 0.42 7.18
C ILE A 234 9.85 -0.67 7.91
N LYS A 235 9.14 -1.63 8.51
CA LYS A 235 9.71 -2.86 9.07
C LYS A 235 9.83 -3.97 8.03
N ARG A 236 8.88 -4.03 7.09
CA ARG A 236 8.82 -5.08 6.08
C ARG A 236 8.10 -4.58 4.83
N VAL A 237 8.57 -5.01 3.66
CA VAL A 237 7.90 -4.83 2.37
C VAL A 237 7.64 -6.19 1.75
N GLU A 238 6.44 -6.40 1.26
CA GLU A 238 6.05 -7.61 0.55
C GLU A 238 5.64 -7.27 -0.88
N ILE A 239 6.21 -7.98 -1.85
CA ILE A 239 5.95 -7.81 -3.28
C ILE A 239 5.31 -9.10 -3.80
N LEU A 240 4.01 -9.06 -4.04
CA LEU A 240 3.23 -10.15 -4.62
C LEU A 240 3.10 -9.96 -6.13
N ARG A 241 3.54 -10.94 -6.90
CA ARG A 241 3.45 -10.92 -8.37
C ARG A 241 2.19 -11.65 -8.84
N GLY A 242 1.49 -11.04 -9.80
CA GLY A 242 0.20 -11.53 -10.30
C GLY A 242 -1.01 -11.01 -9.54
N PRO A 243 -2.24 -11.28 -10.02
CA PRO A 243 -3.47 -10.71 -9.47
C PRO A 243 -3.68 -11.05 -7.99
N ALA A 244 -3.98 -10.03 -7.20
CA ALA A 244 -4.28 -10.12 -5.77
C ALA A 244 -5.69 -9.63 -5.41
N SER A 245 -6.57 -9.44 -6.42
CA SER A 245 -7.89 -8.85 -6.20
C SER A 245 -8.80 -9.68 -5.28
N VAL A 246 -8.60 -10.99 -5.18
CA VAL A 246 -9.35 -11.85 -4.24
C VAL A 246 -9.16 -11.41 -2.79
N LEU A 247 -7.98 -10.94 -2.42
CA LEU A 247 -7.70 -10.50 -1.05
C LEU A 247 -7.91 -9.00 -0.85
N TYR A 248 -7.65 -8.19 -1.89
CA TYR A 248 -7.54 -6.74 -1.75
C TYR A 248 -8.51 -5.92 -2.62
N GLY A 249 -9.24 -6.58 -3.55
CA GLY A 249 -10.22 -5.92 -4.42
C GLY A 249 -9.63 -5.27 -5.67
N SER A 250 -10.22 -4.17 -6.11
CA SER A 250 -9.78 -3.41 -7.29
C SER A 250 -8.32 -2.96 -7.21
N ASN A 251 -7.71 -2.68 -8.36
CA ASN A 251 -6.35 -2.15 -8.56
C ASN A 251 -5.20 -3.17 -8.36
N ALA A 252 -5.50 -4.44 -8.03
CA ALA A 252 -4.50 -5.49 -7.88
C ALA A 252 -4.48 -6.47 -9.07
N ILE A 253 -4.52 -5.96 -10.32
CA ILE A 253 -4.58 -6.82 -11.52
C ILE A 253 -3.22 -7.33 -11.98
N GLY A 254 -2.14 -6.60 -11.69
CA GLY A 254 -0.77 -6.97 -12.05
C GLY A 254 0.08 -7.43 -10.87
N GLY A 255 -0.31 -7.07 -9.65
CA GLY A 255 0.40 -7.40 -8.43
C GLY A 255 0.04 -6.48 -7.27
N ALA A 256 0.71 -6.70 -6.14
CA ALA A 256 0.59 -5.85 -4.96
C ALA A 256 1.94 -5.60 -4.29
N VAL A 257 2.14 -4.38 -3.78
CA VAL A 257 3.26 -3.99 -2.93
C VAL A 257 2.69 -3.51 -1.60
N SER A 258 2.99 -4.25 -0.54
CA SER A 258 2.48 -3.98 0.81
C SER A 258 3.61 -3.56 1.74
N TYR A 259 3.50 -2.39 2.31
CA TYR A 259 4.42 -1.86 3.31
C TYR A 259 3.81 -2.04 4.69
N PHE A 260 4.62 -2.50 5.62
CA PHE A 260 4.27 -2.62 7.04
C PHE A 260 5.16 -1.69 7.83
N THR A 261 4.55 -0.80 8.61
CA THR A 261 5.29 0.21 9.39
C THR A 261 5.79 -0.37 10.70
N LEU A 262 6.84 0.27 11.26
CA LEU A 262 7.43 -0.10 12.54
C LEU A 262 6.40 -0.15 13.66
N ASP A 263 6.56 -1.14 14.53
CA ASP A 263 5.85 -1.29 15.80
C ASP A 263 6.82 -1.12 16.99
N PRO A 264 6.35 -0.91 18.20
CA PRO A 264 7.22 -0.81 19.38
C PRO A 264 8.19 -1.97 19.55
N ASP A 265 7.75 -3.20 19.24
CA ASP A 265 8.56 -4.43 19.34
C ASP A 265 9.72 -4.52 18.35
N ASP A 266 9.66 -3.76 17.23
CA ASP A 266 10.76 -3.66 16.27
C ASP A 266 11.94 -2.83 16.82
N ILE A 267 11.70 -2.04 17.86
CA ILE A 267 12.68 -1.11 18.46
C ILE A 267 13.09 -1.53 19.85
N ILE A 268 12.16 -2.08 20.65
CA ILE A 268 12.41 -2.53 22.02
C ILE A 268 13.00 -3.93 21.98
N LYS A 269 14.22 -4.08 22.50
CA LYS A 269 14.88 -5.39 22.54
C LYS A 269 14.23 -6.30 23.59
N PRO A 270 14.29 -7.62 23.43
CA PRO A 270 13.81 -8.57 24.42
C PRO A 270 14.38 -8.28 25.82
N GLY A 271 13.49 -8.23 26.83
CA GLY A 271 13.84 -7.95 28.22
C GLY A 271 14.09 -6.47 28.56
N GLN A 272 13.80 -5.56 27.63
CA GLN A 272 13.85 -4.11 27.87
C GLN A 272 12.44 -3.49 27.74
N ASP A 273 12.25 -2.36 28.40
CA ASP A 273 10.99 -1.60 28.32
C ASP A 273 11.09 -0.36 27.42
N VAL A 274 12.30 0.00 27.02
CA VAL A 274 12.56 1.18 26.18
C VAL A 274 13.58 0.82 25.12
N GLY A 275 13.37 1.31 23.91
CA GLY A 275 14.29 1.20 22.79
C GLY A 275 14.42 2.52 22.03
N ALA A 276 15.58 2.72 21.40
CA ALA A 276 15.80 3.87 20.53
C ALA A 276 16.68 3.47 19.34
N ARG A 277 16.41 4.09 18.19
CA ARG A 277 17.20 3.96 16.96
C ARG A 277 17.47 5.34 16.39
N LEU A 278 18.73 5.66 16.14
CA LEU A 278 19.15 6.87 15.44
C LEU A 278 19.88 6.46 14.17
N LYS A 279 19.57 7.11 13.06
CA LYS A 279 20.24 6.88 11.78
C LYS A 279 20.55 8.21 11.10
N THR A 280 21.75 8.33 10.56
CA THR A 280 22.14 9.38 9.63
C THR A 280 22.74 8.75 8.40
N GLY A 281 22.47 9.31 7.23
CA GLY A 281 22.94 8.77 5.97
C GLY A 281 23.21 9.85 4.94
N TYR A 282 24.14 9.56 4.03
CA TYR A 282 24.42 10.41 2.88
C TYR A 282 24.34 9.59 1.60
N SER A 283 23.59 10.09 0.61
CA SER A 283 23.52 9.50 -0.74
C SER A 283 24.21 10.42 -1.74
N SER A 284 25.22 9.92 -2.45
CA SER A 284 25.94 10.70 -3.46
C SER A 284 25.17 10.80 -4.80
N ALA A 285 24.12 9.99 -5.01
CA ALA A 285 23.33 10.01 -6.24
C ALA A 285 22.56 11.33 -6.40
N ASP A 286 22.02 11.82 -5.30
CA ASP A 286 21.22 13.04 -5.18
C ASP A 286 21.74 14.02 -4.13
N ARG A 287 22.94 13.78 -3.60
CA ARG A 287 23.59 14.57 -2.54
C ARG A 287 22.71 14.73 -1.29
N SER A 288 21.85 13.75 -1.02
CA SER A 288 20.91 13.85 0.08
C SER A 288 21.52 13.47 1.44
N TRP A 289 21.06 14.16 2.48
CA TRP A 289 21.33 13.87 3.88
C TRP A 289 20.06 13.41 4.59
N LEU A 290 20.13 12.21 5.17
CA LEU A 290 19.11 11.66 6.04
C LEU A 290 19.44 11.92 7.51
N LYS A 291 18.42 12.30 8.28
CA LYS A 291 18.41 12.32 9.75
C LYS A 291 17.14 11.65 10.20
N SER A 292 17.24 10.61 11.01
CA SER A 292 16.12 9.80 11.45
C SER A 292 16.30 9.39 12.91
N GLY A 293 15.21 9.42 13.66
CA GLY A 293 15.16 9.00 15.05
C GLY A 293 13.85 8.28 15.36
N THR A 294 13.96 7.14 16.05
CA THR A 294 12.82 6.38 16.55
C THR A 294 13.02 6.11 18.03
N VAL A 295 12.00 6.32 18.83
CA VAL A 295 11.94 5.90 20.24
C VAL A 295 10.69 5.07 20.46
N ALA A 296 10.78 4.04 21.27
CA ALA A 296 9.65 3.22 21.67
C ALA A 296 9.76 2.86 23.14
N GLY A 297 8.62 2.66 23.79
CA GLY A 297 8.55 2.30 25.19
C GLY A 297 7.31 1.48 25.51
N ARG A 298 7.37 0.68 26.57
CA ARG A 298 6.23 -0.03 27.14
C ARG A 298 6.18 0.17 28.64
N SER A 299 4.99 0.21 29.19
CA SER A 299 4.76 0.31 30.63
C SER A 299 3.41 -0.33 30.98
N GLY A 300 3.44 -1.45 31.71
CA GLY A 300 2.24 -2.24 31.99
C GLY A 300 1.55 -2.70 30.71
N GLU A 301 0.29 -2.34 30.58
CA GLU A 301 -0.56 -2.69 29.42
C GLU A 301 -0.35 -1.77 28.21
N PHE A 302 0.42 -0.70 28.33
CA PHE A 302 0.59 0.30 27.30
C PHE A 302 1.95 0.21 26.63
N ASP A 303 1.98 0.45 25.33
CA ASP A 303 3.19 0.64 24.54
C ASP A 303 3.05 1.82 23.58
N GLY A 304 4.16 2.29 23.07
CA GLY A 304 4.14 3.38 22.10
C GLY A 304 5.44 3.53 21.32
N LEU A 305 5.35 4.16 20.17
CA LEU A 305 6.46 4.47 19.27
C LEU A 305 6.28 5.88 18.71
N LEU A 306 7.39 6.61 18.63
CA LEU A 306 7.49 7.86 17.88
C LEU A 306 8.71 7.81 16.96
N HIS A 307 8.48 8.03 15.68
CA HIS A 307 9.51 8.16 14.65
C HIS A 307 9.43 9.52 13.97
N LEU A 308 10.59 10.11 13.74
CA LEU A 308 10.76 11.35 12.98
C LEU A 308 11.90 11.16 12.00
N SER A 309 11.71 11.56 10.73
CA SER A 309 12.77 11.60 9.75
C SER A 309 12.71 12.88 8.91
N GLN A 310 13.86 13.30 8.43
CA GLN A 310 14.05 14.35 7.43
C GLN A 310 15.16 13.95 6.48
N ARG A 311 14.89 14.12 5.18
CA ARG A 311 15.88 13.99 4.12
C ARG A 311 15.89 15.29 3.30
N ASP A 312 17.06 15.90 3.20
CA ASP A 312 17.31 17.08 2.36
C ASP A 312 18.24 16.64 1.22
N GLY A 313 17.84 16.85 -0.03
CA GLY A 313 18.55 16.38 -1.23
C GLY A 313 18.39 17.32 -2.41
N HIS A 314 18.93 16.89 -3.54
CA HIS A 314 18.91 17.65 -4.79
C HIS A 314 18.51 16.72 -5.95
N GLU A 315 18.63 17.25 -7.19
CA GLU A 315 18.43 16.45 -8.40
C GLU A 315 19.34 15.21 -8.42
N THR A 316 18.76 14.07 -8.80
CA THR A 316 19.55 12.87 -9.07
C THR A 316 20.47 13.09 -10.25
N LYS A 317 21.74 12.78 -10.11
CA LYS A 317 22.72 12.85 -11.19
C LYS A 317 22.32 11.93 -12.35
N SER A 318 22.27 12.48 -13.55
CA SER A 318 22.05 11.73 -14.79
C SER A 318 23.36 11.47 -15.52
N TYR A 319 23.32 10.60 -16.53
CA TYR A 319 24.47 10.38 -17.42
C TYR A 319 24.81 11.64 -18.25
N GLY A 320 23.79 12.47 -18.60
CA GLY A 320 23.99 13.70 -19.33
C GLY A 320 24.60 14.80 -18.47
N ASP A 321 25.64 15.47 -18.95
CA ASP A 321 26.40 16.51 -18.25
C ASP A 321 26.35 17.88 -18.96
N HIS A 322 25.79 17.94 -20.19
CA HIS A 322 25.69 19.20 -20.93
C HIS A 322 24.73 20.17 -20.22
N GLY A 323 25.27 21.23 -19.66
CA GLY A 323 24.55 22.29 -18.96
C GLY A 323 23.80 23.21 -19.93
N GLY A 324 23.55 24.46 -19.48
CA GLY A 324 22.81 25.47 -20.26
C GLY A 324 21.29 25.30 -20.17
N THR A 325 20.58 25.76 -21.20
CA THR A 325 19.11 25.79 -21.24
C THR A 325 18.57 25.23 -22.55
N GLY A 326 17.28 24.83 -22.56
CA GLY A 326 16.57 24.38 -23.76
C GLY A 326 16.82 22.92 -24.11
N LEU A 327 16.49 22.54 -25.35
CA LEU A 327 16.50 21.16 -25.84
C LEU A 327 17.91 20.53 -25.89
N SER A 328 18.96 21.34 -25.96
CA SER A 328 20.34 20.84 -25.95
C SER A 328 20.84 20.43 -24.57
N ARG A 329 20.10 20.79 -23.50
CA ARG A 329 20.47 20.42 -22.13
C ARG A 329 20.27 18.92 -21.93
N THR A 330 21.33 18.19 -21.54
CA THR A 330 21.27 16.79 -21.14
C THR A 330 21.45 16.59 -19.63
N ALA A 331 22.05 17.56 -18.94
CA ALA A 331 22.14 17.53 -17.48
C ALA A 331 20.76 17.64 -16.82
N ALA A 332 20.56 17.00 -15.70
CA ALA A 332 19.34 17.10 -14.91
C ALA A 332 19.03 18.57 -14.56
N ASN A 333 17.76 18.93 -14.50
CA ASN A 333 17.35 20.25 -14.02
C ASN A 333 17.70 20.40 -12.53
N PRO A 334 18.21 21.56 -12.11
CA PRO A 334 18.47 21.81 -10.69
C PRO A 334 17.18 21.65 -9.87
N GLU A 335 17.28 20.91 -8.79
CA GLU A 335 16.15 20.60 -7.92
C GLU A 335 16.61 20.51 -6.47
N ASP A 336 15.85 21.11 -5.56
CA ASP A 336 15.98 20.94 -4.12
C ASP A 336 14.80 20.13 -3.61
N VAL A 337 15.09 19.02 -2.94
CA VAL A 337 14.06 18.07 -2.43
C VAL A 337 14.15 18.00 -0.92
N LYS A 338 13.00 18.11 -0.27
CA LYS A 338 12.88 17.92 1.18
C LYS A 338 11.75 16.97 1.52
N THR A 339 12.10 15.80 2.06
CA THR A 339 11.15 14.82 2.56
C THR A 339 11.14 14.83 4.08
N THR A 340 9.95 14.77 4.68
CA THR A 340 9.77 14.63 6.13
C THR A 340 8.72 13.57 6.41
N ASN A 341 8.94 12.77 7.45
CA ASN A 341 7.98 11.79 7.91
C ASN A 341 7.84 11.81 9.44
N VAL A 342 6.62 11.57 9.90
CA VAL A 342 6.24 11.34 11.29
C VAL A 342 5.43 10.08 11.36
N LEU A 343 5.80 9.13 12.22
CA LEU A 343 4.98 7.98 12.60
C LEU A 343 4.86 7.95 14.11
N ALA A 344 3.63 7.93 14.62
CA ALA A 344 3.33 7.74 16.03
C ALA A 344 2.35 6.59 16.18
N LYS A 345 2.67 5.66 17.07
CA LYS A 345 1.78 4.55 17.44
C LYS A 345 1.61 4.51 18.96
N ALA A 346 0.39 4.16 19.40
CA ALA A 346 0.08 3.90 20.79
C ALA A 346 -0.77 2.65 20.87
N GLY A 347 -0.41 1.71 21.74
CA GLY A 347 -1.09 0.44 21.94
C GLY A 347 -1.55 0.28 23.39
N TRP A 348 -2.69 -0.36 23.55
CA TRP A 348 -3.24 -0.80 24.82
C TRP A 348 -3.60 -2.28 24.74
N ASN A 349 -2.86 -3.11 25.47
CA ASN A 349 -3.10 -4.54 25.62
C ASN A 349 -4.06 -4.71 26.80
N TYR A 350 -5.37 -4.62 26.55
CA TYR A 350 -6.40 -4.61 27.59
C TYR A 350 -6.70 -6.00 28.15
N ASN A 351 -6.22 -7.07 27.47
CA ASN A 351 -6.12 -8.45 27.97
C ASN A 351 -4.78 -9.04 27.50
N ASP A 352 -4.49 -10.27 27.94
CA ASP A 352 -3.23 -10.96 27.58
C ASP A 352 -3.06 -11.16 26.07
N ASP A 353 -4.17 -11.32 25.33
CA ASP A 353 -4.19 -11.63 23.90
C ASP A 353 -4.90 -10.55 23.04
N ASP A 354 -5.48 -9.52 23.69
CA ASP A 354 -6.28 -8.50 23.00
C ASP A 354 -5.59 -7.13 23.03
N ARG A 355 -5.53 -6.49 21.86
CA ARG A 355 -4.83 -5.22 21.69
C ARG A 355 -5.64 -4.22 20.88
N LEU A 356 -5.74 -2.99 21.40
CA LEU A 356 -6.20 -1.81 20.69
C LEU A 356 -5.00 -0.92 20.35
N ALA A 357 -4.86 -0.52 19.10
CA ALA A 357 -3.75 0.32 18.63
C ALA A 357 -4.25 1.56 17.88
N PHE A 358 -3.57 2.67 18.08
CA PHE A 358 -3.77 3.93 17.37
C PHE A 358 -2.52 4.26 16.56
N THR A 359 -2.70 4.71 15.32
CA THR A 359 -1.62 5.09 14.41
C THR A 359 -1.89 6.48 13.87
N TYR A 360 -0.89 7.34 13.93
CA TYR A 360 -0.81 8.59 13.18
C TYR A 360 0.42 8.56 12.29
N GLU A 361 0.24 8.87 11.01
CA GLU A 361 1.33 8.97 10.05
C GLU A 361 1.17 10.24 9.21
N LYS A 362 2.29 10.95 8.99
CA LYS A 362 2.35 12.08 8.07
C LYS A 362 3.61 12.03 7.25
N TYR A 363 3.44 11.88 5.96
CA TYR A 363 4.49 12.00 4.93
C TYR A 363 4.34 13.33 4.21
N LYS A 364 5.43 14.05 4.01
CA LYS A 364 5.47 15.25 3.19
C LYS A 364 6.76 15.27 2.38
N ASP A 365 6.62 15.43 1.08
CA ASP A 365 7.69 15.64 0.12
C ASP A 365 7.49 17.00 -0.56
N ARG A 366 8.54 17.80 -0.65
CA ARG A 366 8.57 19.07 -1.36
C ARG A 366 9.75 19.12 -2.29
N SER A 367 9.50 19.49 -3.55
CA SER A 367 10.48 19.71 -4.60
C SER A 367 10.36 21.13 -5.13
N ASP A 368 11.46 21.84 -5.16
CA ASP A 368 11.64 23.15 -5.79
C ASP A 368 12.59 22.97 -6.99
N ILE A 369 12.09 23.13 -8.23
CA ILE A 369 12.82 22.78 -9.47
C ILE A 369 12.96 23.98 -10.42
N ASP A 370 14.17 24.16 -10.99
CA ASP A 370 14.43 25.09 -12.08
C ASP A 370 14.46 24.34 -13.42
N LEU A 371 13.36 24.43 -14.20
CA LEU A 371 13.14 23.71 -15.42
C LEU A 371 13.94 24.30 -16.61
N LYS A 372 15.28 24.33 -16.50
CA LYS A 372 16.20 24.89 -17.50
C LYS A 372 16.06 24.21 -18.87
N SER A 373 15.73 22.93 -18.91
CA SER A 373 15.46 22.19 -20.16
C SER A 373 14.24 22.70 -20.92
N ALA A 374 13.30 23.37 -20.24
CA ALA A 374 12.09 23.92 -20.86
C ALA A 374 12.26 25.36 -21.38
N VAL A 375 13.39 26.01 -21.11
CA VAL A 375 13.67 27.38 -21.58
C VAL A 375 13.82 27.37 -23.11
N GLY A 376 13.23 28.33 -23.81
CA GLY A 376 13.27 28.44 -25.27
C GLY A 376 12.07 27.84 -26.02
N GLY A 377 11.42 26.76 -25.51
CA GLY A 377 10.20 26.18 -26.10
C GLY A 377 8.93 26.62 -25.38
N PRO A 378 7.70 26.35 -25.82
CA PRO A 378 7.23 25.12 -26.49
C PRO A 378 7.24 25.20 -28.00
N PHE A 379 7.26 24.01 -28.62
CA PHE A 379 7.14 23.84 -30.07
C PHE A 379 5.92 22.93 -30.38
N ASN A 380 5.25 23.24 -31.50
CA ASN A 380 4.25 22.37 -32.11
C ASN A 380 4.69 22.07 -33.52
N ASN A 381 4.88 20.79 -33.87
CA ASN A 381 5.38 20.33 -35.17
C ASN A 381 6.65 21.10 -35.63
N GLY A 382 7.58 21.34 -34.69
CA GLY A 382 8.82 22.07 -34.97
C GLY A 382 8.67 23.59 -35.07
N GLN A 383 7.45 24.11 -35.01
CA GLN A 383 7.20 25.57 -35.01
C GLN A 383 7.11 26.09 -33.57
N PRO A 384 7.78 27.19 -33.25
CA PRO A 384 7.70 27.77 -31.92
C PRO A 384 6.32 28.40 -31.69
N LEU A 385 5.68 28.00 -30.57
CA LEU A 385 4.43 28.61 -30.09
C LEU A 385 4.65 29.83 -29.20
N GLY A 386 5.89 30.06 -28.82
CA GLY A 386 6.33 31.10 -27.92
C GLY A 386 7.69 30.75 -27.31
N MET A 387 8.14 31.50 -26.33
CA MET A 387 9.41 31.29 -25.65
C MET A 387 9.25 31.35 -24.15
N TYR A 388 9.70 30.34 -23.43
CA TYR A 388 9.94 30.43 -22.00
C TYR A 388 11.32 31.07 -21.76
N ARG A 389 11.36 32.17 -21.04
CA ARG A 389 12.61 32.81 -20.58
C ARG A 389 13.08 32.22 -19.25
N SER A 390 12.13 31.83 -18.40
CA SER A 390 12.36 31.04 -17.23
C SER A 390 11.12 30.19 -16.93
N ARG A 391 11.33 29.05 -16.29
CA ARG A 391 10.25 28.19 -15.82
C ARG A 391 10.71 27.48 -14.56
N THR A 392 9.99 27.69 -13.45
CA THR A 392 10.27 27.04 -12.17
C THR A 392 9.03 26.26 -11.72
N GLY A 393 9.25 25.22 -10.95
CA GLY A 393 8.19 24.41 -10.35
C GLY A 393 8.39 24.29 -8.85
N GLN A 394 7.29 24.22 -8.12
CA GLN A 394 7.26 23.80 -6.74
C GLN A 394 6.16 22.77 -6.58
N ASP A 395 6.55 21.57 -6.22
CA ASP A 395 5.62 20.45 -6.02
C ASP A 395 5.63 20.04 -4.55
N THR A 396 4.45 19.82 -3.99
CA THR A 396 4.31 19.32 -2.63
C THR A 396 3.35 18.15 -2.62
N ILE A 397 3.82 17.03 -2.09
CA ILE A 397 3.03 15.83 -1.88
C ILE A 397 2.89 15.66 -0.37
N THR A 398 1.66 15.43 0.09
CA THR A 398 1.38 15.17 1.51
C THR A 398 0.43 13.98 1.62
N ARG A 399 0.74 13.04 2.52
CA ARG A 399 -0.18 12.00 2.94
C ARG A 399 -0.26 12.01 4.46
N GLU A 400 -1.48 11.99 4.99
CA GLU A 400 -1.74 11.99 6.41
C GLU A 400 -2.78 10.90 6.70
N ARG A 401 -2.48 10.04 7.68
CA ARG A 401 -3.33 8.90 8.03
C ARG A 401 -3.54 8.83 9.54
N PHE A 402 -4.78 8.56 9.91
CA PHE A 402 -5.22 8.22 11.27
C PHE A 402 -5.81 6.82 11.22
N GLY A 403 -5.33 5.93 12.06
CA GLY A 403 -5.78 4.54 12.12
C GLY A 403 -6.11 4.12 13.54
N VAL A 404 -7.14 3.29 13.66
CA VAL A 404 -7.47 2.51 14.87
C VAL A 404 -7.56 1.06 14.44
N GLU A 405 -6.88 0.19 15.15
CA GLU A 405 -6.89 -1.25 14.92
C GLU A 405 -7.16 -1.98 16.22
N ASN A 406 -7.99 -3.01 16.18
CA ASN A 406 -8.20 -3.92 17.30
C ASN A 406 -8.02 -5.36 16.85
N SER A 407 -7.25 -6.12 17.62
CA SER A 407 -7.03 -7.55 17.44
C SER A 407 -7.50 -8.26 18.71
N MET A 408 -8.31 -9.30 18.55
CA MET A 408 -8.96 -10.02 19.65
C MET A 408 -8.90 -11.53 19.42
N VAL A 409 -8.71 -12.28 20.49
CA VAL A 409 -8.86 -13.74 20.54
C VAL A 409 -10.24 -14.05 21.12
N LEU A 410 -11.13 -14.62 20.31
CA LEU A 410 -12.52 -14.85 20.69
C LEU A 410 -12.84 -16.31 21.04
N ASP A 411 -12.12 -17.29 20.47
CA ASP A 411 -12.29 -18.73 20.67
C ASP A 411 -13.77 -19.20 20.60
N THR A 412 -14.50 -18.71 19.60
CA THR A 412 -15.91 -19.06 19.38
C THR A 412 -16.05 -20.18 18.32
N VAL A 413 -17.25 -20.71 18.15
CA VAL A 413 -17.53 -21.69 17.08
C VAL A 413 -17.25 -21.12 15.68
N LEU A 414 -17.42 -19.82 15.48
CA LEU A 414 -17.27 -19.15 14.19
C LEU A 414 -15.89 -18.54 13.97
N THR A 415 -15.22 -18.07 15.04
CA THR A 415 -13.94 -17.39 14.91
C THR A 415 -13.04 -17.61 16.12
N ASP A 416 -11.77 -17.83 15.88
CA ASP A 416 -10.71 -17.87 16.91
C ASP A 416 -10.09 -16.51 17.08
N HIS A 417 -9.75 -15.83 15.98
CA HIS A 417 -9.19 -14.49 15.98
C HIS A 417 -10.08 -13.54 15.17
N PHE A 418 -10.28 -12.36 15.70
CA PHE A 418 -10.99 -11.28 15.00
C PHE A 418 -10.15 -10.01 15.04
N LYS A 419 -9.94 -9.44 13.85
CA LYS A 419 -9.21 -8.18 13.68
C LYS A 419 -10.06 -7.21 12.88
N TRP A 420 -10.12 -5.95 13.33
CA TRP A 420 -10.71 -4.88 12.54
C TRP A 420 -9.83 -3.62 12.60
N SER A 421 -9.90 -2.83 11.52
CA SER A 421 -9.24 -1.53 11.48
C SER A 421 -10.15 -0.49 10.83
N LEU A 422 -10.10 0.72 11.36
CA LEU A 422 -10.73 1.91 10.78
C LEU A 422 -9.65 2.94 10.50
N ASN A 423 -9.51 3.32 9.24
CA ASN A 423 -8.51 4.28 8.81
C ASN A 423 -9.16 5.46 8.10
N TYR A 424 -8.64 6.67 8.36
CA TYR A 424 -8.92 7.88 7.59
C TYR A 424 -7.63 8.40 6.99
N GLN A 425 -7.60 8.59 5.67
CA GLN A 425 -6.45 9.10 4.94
C GLN A 425 -6.82 10.33 4.14
N ILE A 426 -5.91 11.33 4.17
CA ILE A 426 -5.95 12.49 3.28
C ILE A 426 -4.63 12.52 2.52
N ALA A 427 -4.70 12.54 1.20
CA ALA A 427 -3.54 12.71 0.36
C ALA A 427 -3.73 13.89 -0.59
N LYS A 428 -2.68 14.70 -0.75
CA LYS A 428 -2.71 15.93 -1.55
C LYS A 428 -1.45 16.02 -2.40
N THR A 429 -1.63 16.45 -3.63
CA THR A 429 -0.56 16.91 -4.52
C THR A 429 -0.86 18.33 -4.94
N ASP A 430 0.03 19.26 -4.59
CA ASP A 430 0.00 20.66 -5.00
C ASP A 430 1.19 20.91 -5.94
N GLN A 431 0.92 21.29 -7.19
CA GLN A 431 1.94 21.60 -8.18
C GLN A 431 1.81 23.05 -8.65
N ASN A 432 2.84 23.84 -8.38
CA ASN A 432 2.87 25.24 -8.77
C ASN A 432 3.98 25.44 -9.82
N THR A 433 3.64 26.09 -10.93
CA THR A 433 4.59 26.44 -11.98
C THR A 433 4.56 27.95 -12.21
N LEU A 434 5.73 28.58 -12.15
CA LEU A 434 5.92 29.98 -12.49
C LEU A 434 6.71 30.11 -13.77
N GLU A 435 6.21 30.88 -14.73
CA GLU A 435 6.77 31.00 -16.08
C GLU A 435 6.91 32.45 -16.49
N ASN A 436 8.10 32.83 -16.92
CA ASN A 436 8.28 34.03 -17.74
C ASN A 436 8.11 33.62 -19.20
N TYR A 437 6.95 33.93 -19.78
CA TYR A 437 6.51 33.42 -21.07
C TYR A 437 6.31 34.56 -22.09
N PHE A 438 6.86 34.38 -23.28
CA PHE A 438 6.77 35.29 -24.41
C PHE A 438 6.16 34.59 -25.64
N PRO A 439 4.84 34.67 -25.84
CA PRO A 439 4.17 34.12 -27.07
C PRO A 439 4.28 35.08 -28.24
N PHE A 440 5.48 35.64 -28.50
CA PHE A 440 5.85 36.58 -29.57
C PHE A 440 5.13 37.93 -29.58
N THR A 441 4.02 38.09 -28.90
CA THR A 441 3.23 39.33 -28.93
C THR A 441 3.15 40.04 -27.58
N ARG A 442 3.50 39.35 -26.49
CA ARG A 442 3.43 39.87 -25.13
C ARG A 442 4.44 39.18 -24.23
N ASN A 443 4.90 39.85 -23.19
CA ASN A 443 5.77 39.28 -22.17
C ASN A 443 4.98 39.16 -20.86
N VAL A 444 4.83 37.96 -20.35
CA VAL A 444 3.93 37.64 -19.26
C VAL A 444 4.64 36.83 -18.18
N MET A 445 4.50 37.21 -16.93
CA MET A 445 4.73 36.33 -15.80
C MET A 445 3.43 35.54 -15.55
N ARG A 446 3.49 34.23 -15.70
CA ARG A 446 2.33 33.36 -15.60
C ARG A 446 2.53 32.35 -14.47
N SER A 447 1.53 32.19 -13.61
CA SER A 447 1.46 31.10 -12.66
C SER A 447 0.45 30.05 -13.12
N ARG A 448 0.72 28.77 -12.81
CA ARG A 448 -0.18 27.64 -13.01
C ARG A 448 -0.13 26.78 -11.76
N ASN A 449 -1.27 26.62 -11.13
CA ASN A 449 -1.43 25.87 -9.89
C ASN A 449 -2.37 24.71 -10.14
N THR A 450 -1.92 23.49 -9.87
CA THR A 450 -2.73 22.28 -9.98
C THR A 450 -2.78 21.62 -8.62
N LYS A 451 -3.97 21.20 -8.22
CA LYS A 451 -4.22 20.47 -6.98
C LYS A 451 -4.97 19.20 -7.26
N TYR A 452 -4.58 18.13 -6.58
CA TYR A 452 -5.27 16.86 -6.54
C TYR A 452 -5.37 16.42 -5.09
N GLU A 453 -6.58 16.13 -4.61
CA GLU A 453 -6.80 15.69 -3.23
C GLU A 453 -7.68 14.44 -3.23
N GLU A 454 -7.29 13.46 -2.44
CA GLU A 454 -8.04 12.24 -2.19
C GLU A 454 -8.23 12.06 -0.69
N LYS A 455 -9.49 11.88 -0.28
CA LYS A 455 -9.88 11.56 1.09
C LYS A 455 -10.53 10.20 1.11
N MET A 456 -10.11 9.33 2.01
CA MET A 456 -10.60 7.96 2.07
C MET A 456 -10.83 7.49 3.50
N TRP A 457 -12.00 6.90 3.74
CA TRP A 457 -12.29 6.07 4.89
C TRP A 457 -12.22 4.61 4.48
N VAL A 458 -11.55 3.79 5.28
CA VAL A 458 -11.47 2.34 5.09
C VAL A 458 -11.79 1.66 6.41
N LEU A 459 -12.83 0.84 6.42
CA LEU A 459 -13.11 -0.13 7.47
C LEU A 459 -12.82 -1.51 6.90
N ASP A 460 -11.92 -2.25 7.53
CA ASP A 460 -11.60 -3.64 7.20
C ASP A 460 -11.83 -4.50 8.44
N ALA A 461 -12.49 -5.65 8.26
CA ALA A 461 -12.74 -6.60 9.32
C ALA A 461 -12.46 -8.01 8.81
N GLN A 462 -11.73 -8.79 9.59
CA GLN A 462 -11.33 -10.15 9.28
C GLN A 462 -11.52 -11.06 10.48
N ALA A 463 -11.98 -12.27 10.22
CA ALA A 463 -12.09 -13.34 11.18
C ALA A 463 -11.37 -14.58 10.66
N ASP A 464 -10.78 -15.34 11.57
CA ASP A 464 -10.02 -16.54 11.27
C ASP A 464 -10.54 -17.69 12.15
N LYS A 465 -10.72 -18.86 11.53
CA LYS A 465 -11.19 -20.07 12.23
C LYS A 465 -10.39 -21.29 11.80
N ALA A 466 -9.71 -21.93 12.75
CA ALA A 466 -9.08 -23.21 12.57
C ALA A 466 -10.06 -24.33 12.96
N PHE A 467 -10.17 -25.38 12.13
CA PHE A 467 -10.99 -26.57 12.41
C PHE A 467 -10.47 -27.77 11.60
N GLN A 468 -10.96 -28.97 11.96
CA GLN A 468 -10.61 -30.20 11.24
C GLN A 468 -11.86 -30.86 10.65
N ILE A 469 -11.71 -31.39 9.44
CA ILE A 469 -12.72 -32.26 8.79
C ILE A 469 -12.01 -33.52 8.36
N ALA A 470 -12.38 -34.65 8.96
CA ALA A 470 -11.71 -35.94 8.74
C ALA A 470 -10.17 -35.80 8.93
N ASP A 471 -9.40 -36.09 7.88
CA ASP A 471 -7.93 -36.04 7.89
C ASP A 471 -7.36 -34.73 7.35
N THR A 472 -8.17 -33.65 7.24
CA THR A 472 -7.76 -32.36 6.74
C THR A 472 -7.81 -31.27 7.81
N ASP A 473 -6.77 -30.44 7.88
CA ASP A 473 -6.73 -29.25 8.71
C ASP A 473 -7.16 -28.04 7.87
N HIS A 474 -8.06 -27.24 8.40
CA HIS A 474 -8.60 -26.05 7.76
C HIS A 474 -8.25 -24.79 8.54
N LEU A 475 -7.86 -23.74 7.82
CA LEU A 475 -7.76 -22.38 8.34
C LEU A 475 -8.58 -21.45 7.45
N LEU A 476 -9.82 -21.22 7.85
CA LEU A 476 -10.76 -20.35 7.15
C LEU A 476 -10.53 -18.90 7.57
N THR A 477 -10.20 -18.04 6.60
CA THR A 477 -10.10 -16.58 6.72
C THR A 477 -11.23 -15.93 5.94
N TYR A 478 -12.03 -15.10 6.60
CA TYR A 478 -13.14 -14.41 5.94
C TYR A 478 -13.33 -13.00 6.51
N GLY A 479 -13.97 -12.14 5.73
CA GLY A 479 -14.11 -10.76 6.19
C GLY A 479 -14.84 -9.85 5.23
N ALA A 480 -14.85 -8.58 5.60
CA ALA A 480 -15.51 -7.52 4.84
C ALA A 480 -14.64 -6.26 4.81
N THR A 481 -14.73 -5.52 3.70
CA THR A 481 -14.10 -4.21 3.56
C THR A 481 -15.12 -3.19 3.09
N VAL A 482 -15.14 -2.01 3.72
CA VAL A 482 -15.95 -0.86 3.28
C VAL A 482 -15.00 0.31 3.03
N LYS A 483 -15.04 0.86 1.80
CA LYS A 483 -14.28 2.05 1.42
C LYS A 483 -15.23 3.17 1.00
N HIS A 484 -14.97 4.38 1.50
CA HIS A 484 -15.63 5.61 1.06
C HIS A 484 -14.54 6.60 0.66
N GLN A 485 -14.53 7.00 -0.61
CA GLN A 485 -13.45 7.81 -1.19
C GLN A 485 -14.06 9.02 -1.89
N ASN A 486 -13.48 10.21 -1.63
CA ASN A 486 -13.78 11.44 -2.33
C ASN A 486 -12.50 11.93 -3.03
N VAL A 487 -12.60 12.26 -4.30
CA VAL A 487 -11.49 12.76 -5.10
C VAL A 487 -11.86 14.14 -5.63
N THR A 488 -10.93 15.08 -5.54
CA THR A 488 -11.10 16.43 -6.10
C THR A 488 -9.87 16.83 -6.90
N GLY A 489 -10.10 17.47 -8.04
CA GLY A 489 -9.06 18.04 -8.87
C GLY A 489 -9.31 19.50 -9.16
N SER A 490 -8.28 20.35 -9.21
CA SER A 490 -8.47 21.71 -9.67
C SER A 490 -7.22 22.31 -10.30
N ARG A 491 -7.44 23.21 -11.24
CA ARG A 491 -6.43 24.05 -11.87
C ARG A 491 -6.81 25.51 -11.71
N SER A 492 -5.82 26.36 -11.48
CA SER A 492 -5.98 27.80 -11.44
C SER A 492 -4.66 28.46 -11.83
N GLY A 493 -4.67 29.75 -12.02
CA GLY A 493 -3.47 30.48 -12.28
C GLY A 493 -3.66 31.97 -12.41
N SER A 494 -2.62 32.66 -12.85
CA SER A 494 -2.63 34.09 -13.14
C SER A 494 -1.67 34.43 -14.26
N GLY A 495 -1.90 35.54 -14.93
CA GLY A 495 -0.98 36.11 -15.90
C GLY A 495 -0.86 37.60 -15.65
N THR A 496 0.39 38.09 -15.48
CA THR A 496 0.68 39.49 -15.31
C THR A 496 1.58 40.01 -16.43
N CYS A 497 1.17 41.03 -17.11
CA CYS A 497 1.92 41.65 -18.20
C CYS A 497 3.21 42.30 -17.69
N LEU A 498 4.36 41.87 -18.22
CA LEU A 498 5.68 42.45 -17.90
C LEU A 498 6.06 43.60 -18.84
N ALA A 499 5.38 43.72 -19.99
CA ALA A 499 5.53 44.81 -20.94
C ALA A 499 4.22 45.07 -21.68
N VAL A 500 4.03 46.30 -22.14
CA VAL A 500 2.90 46.69 -23.00
C VAL A 500 3.01 45.97 -24.35
N GLY A 501 1.89 45.42 -24.85
CA GLY A 501 1.83 44.71 -26.12
C GLY A 501 0.43 44.16 -26.35
N ARG A 502 0.24 43.34 -27.41
CA ARG A 502 -1.05 42.78 -27.77
C ARG A 502 -1.64 41.97 -26.60
N GLY A 503 -2.80 42.40 -26.11
CA GLY A 503 -3.47 41.81 -24.95
C GLY A 503 -2.88 42.25 -23.58
N CYS A 504 -1.89 43.16 -23.58
CA CYS A 504 -1.29 43.74 -22.38
C CYS A 504 -1.37 45.25 -22.48
N THR A 505 -2.39 45.88 -21.88
CA THR A 505 -2.66 47.30 -21.98
C THR A 505 -1.73 48.15 -21.11
N ALA A 506 -1.19 47.61 -20.05
CA ALA A 506 -0.22 48.22 -19.15
C ALA A 506 0.67 47.17 -18.48
N VAL A 507 1.86 47.59 -18.02
CA VAL A 507 2.72 46.77 -17.14
C VAL A 507 1.98 46.53 -15.82
N GLY A 508 1.95 45.27 -15.36
CA GLY A 508 1.21 44.85 -14.18
C GLY A 508 -0.27 44.52 -14.42
N ALA A 509 -0.82 44.83 -15.62
CA ALA A 509 -2.20 44.43 -15.96
C ALA A 509 -2.30 42.90 -16.08
N ASN A 510 -3.51 42.39 -15.83
CA ASN A 510 -3.82 40.97 -16.06
C ASN A 510 -3.70 40.64 -17.56
N SER A 511 -2.97 39.58 -17.86
CA SER A 511 -2.90 39.01 -19.20
C SER A 511 -4.03 38.01 -19.38
N PRO A 512 -4.67 37.94 -20.56
CA PRO A 512 -5.55 36.83 -20.91
C PRO A 512 -4.77 35.52 -20.73
N SER A 513 -5.27 34.65 -19.86
CA SER A 513 -4.67 33.35 -19.53
C SER A 513 -5.79 32.33 -19.33
N ASP A 514 -5.58 31.15 -19.86
CA ASP A 514 -6.53 30.03 -19.78
C ASP A 514 -6.73 29.54 -18.31
N TYR A 515 -5.90 29.99 -17.38
CA TYR A 515 -5.91 29.57 -15.98
C TYR A 515 -6.46 30.62 -14.99
N LEU A 516 -6.97 31.73 -15.48
CA LEU A 516 -7.57 32.77 -14.62
C LEU A 516 -8.84 32.31 -13.91
N VAL A 517 -9.55 31.34 -14.50
CA VAL A 517 -10.74 30.74 -13.89
C VAL A 517 -10.34 29.38 -13.32
N LYS A 518 -10.71 29.17 -12.04
CA LYS A 518 -10.52 27.87 -11.41
C LYS A 518 -11.34 26.80 -12.18
N SER A 519 -10.71 25.71 -12.53
CA SER A 519 -11.30 24.66 -13.36
C SER A 519 -10.88 23.26 -12.87
N SER A 520 -11.64 22.22 -13.23
CA SER A 520 -11.33 20.81 -12.98
C SER A 520 -11.45 20.01 -14.29
N ASP A 521 -10.64 18.98 -14.47
CA ASP A 521 -10.65 18.15 -15.66
C ASP A 521 -11.66 17.01 -15.60
N PHE A 522 -12.25 16.77 -14.44
CA PHE A 522 -13.28 15.76 -14.18
C PHE A 522 -14.22 16.25 -13.06
N PRO A 523 -15.47 15.75 -12.98
CA PRO A 523 -16.35 16.02 -11.86
C PRO A 523 -15.80 15.38 -10.59
N ASP A 524 -16.07 15.97 -9.43
CA ASP A 524 -15.61 15.45 -8.14
C ASP A 524 -16.35 14.13 -7.82
N PRO A 525 -15.72 12.93 -7.88
CA PRO A 525 -16.41 11.69 -7.63
C PRO A 525 -16.46 11.34 -6.15
N THR A 526 -17.57 10.71 -5.75
CA THR A 526 -17.64 9.88 -4.55
C THR A 526 -17.65 8.41 -4.97
N ILE A 527 -16.72 7.61 -4.42
CA ILE A 527 -16.61 6.19 -4.73
C ILE A 527 -16.86 5.39 -3.45
N ASN A 528 -17.89 4.55 -3.47
CA ASN A 528 -18.21 3.64 -2.38
C ASN A 528 -17.99 2.20 -2.82
N THR A 529 -17.18 1.46 -2.06
CA THR A 529 -16.92 0.04 -2.32
C THR A 529 -17.28 -0.79 -1.10
N TYR A 530 -18.03 -1.86 -1.31
CA TYR A 530 -18.42 -2.83 -0.30
C TYR A 530 -17.97 -4.21 -0.79
N SER A 531 -17.28 -4.94 0.08
CA SER A 531 -16.66 -6.19 -0.32
C SER A 531 -16.78 -7.25 0.75
N LEU A 532 -16.96 -8.50 0.32
CA LEU A 532 -16.91 -9.68 1.16
C LEU A 532 -15.88 -10.67 0.57
N PHE A 533 -15.09 -11.31 1.40
CA PHE A 533 -14.11 -12.28 0.98
C PHE A 533 -14.06 -13.47 1.92
N ALA A 534 -13.69 -14.63 1.37
CA ALA A 534 -13.35 -15.81 2.13
C ALA A 534 -12.24 -16.59 1.42
N GLN A 535 -11.34 -17.18 2.18
CA GLN A 535 -10.29 -18.09 1.73
C GLN A 535 -10.14 -19.20 2.75
N ASP A 536 -10.05 -20.45 2.30
CA ASP A 536 -9.74 -21.58 3.16
C ASP A 536 -8.36 -22.15 2.81
N GLN A 537 -7.54 -22.41 3.80
CA GLN A 537 -6.30 -23.16 3.65
C GLN A 537 -6.55 -24.56 4.17
N ILE A 538 -6.54 -25.51 3.26
CA ILE A 538 -6.81 -26.92 3.51
C ILE A 538 -5.50 -27.68 3.43
N SER A 539 -5.00 -28.17 4.55
CA SER A 539 -3.80 -29.01 4.62
C SER A 539 -4.17 -30.48 4.69
N TRP A 540 -3.58 -31.27 3.78
CA TRP A 540 -3.78 -32.71 3.69
C TRP A 540 -2.48 -33.41 3.33
N ASN A 541 -1.86 -34.07 4.31
CA ASN A 541 -0.51 -34.63 4.19
C ASN A 541 0.48 -33.56 3.66
N ASP A 542 1.15 -33.81 2.53
CA ASP A 542 2.10 -32.92 1.89
C ASP A 542 1.43 -31.89 0.95
N TRP A 543 0.11 -31.92 0.83
CA TRP A 543 -0.68 -30.98 0.02
C TRP A 543 -1.27 -29.85 0.84
N THR A 544 -1.26 -28.64 0.26
CA THR A 544 -2.10 -27.54 0.75
C THR A 544 -2.90 -26.97 -0.40
N PHE A 545 -4.22 -26.86 -0.23
CA PHE A 545 -5.14 -26.25 -1.19
C PHE A 545 -5.66 -24.93 -0.63
N MET A 546 -5.74 -23.89 -1.47
CA MET A 546 -6.19 -22.54 -1.06
C MET A 546 -7.27 -22.00 -2.01
N PRO A 547 -8.52 -22.50 -1.92
CA PRO A 547 -9.64 -21.85 -2.59
C PRO A 547 -9.92 -20.50 -1.94
N GLY A 548 -10.21 -19.48 -2.74
CA GLY A 548 -10.58 -18.15 -2.28
C GLY A 548 -11.58 -17.50 -3.20
N LEU A 549 -12.44 -16.66 -2.65
CA LEU A 549 -13.48 -15.95 -3.37
C LEU A 549 -13.72 -14.59 -2.76
N ARG A 550 -13.87 -13.58 -3.62
CA ARG A 550 -14.26 -12.22 -3.20
C ARG A 550 -15.39 -11.70 -4.08
N TYR A 551 -16.32 -11.02 -3.46
CA TYR A 551 -17.33 -10.22 -4.14
C TYR A 551 -17.15 -8.74 -3.80
N ASP A 552 -17.11 -7.90 -4.85
CA ASP A 552 -17.03 -6.46 -4.74
C ASP A 552 -18.25 -5.81 -5.39
N TYR A 553 -18.82 -4.82 -4.71
CA TYR A 553 -19.79 -3.87 -5.23
C TYR A 553 -19.16 -2.49 -5.16
N THR A 554 -19.02 -1.81 -6.30
CA THR A 554 -18.47 -0.45 -6.38
C THR A 554 -19.46 0.47 -7.06
N LYS A 555 -19.77 1.58 -6.40
CA LYS A 555 -20.59 2.68 -6.94
C LYS A 555 -19.76 3.95 -7.02
N LEU A 556 -19.68 4.54 -8.20
CA LEU A 556 -19.10 5.86 -8.45
C LEU A 556 -20.23 6.84 -8.78
N THR A 557 -20.30 7.93 -8.01
CA THR A 557 -21.25 9.03 -8.20
C THR A 557 -20.46 10.28 -8.56
N PRO A 558 -20.61 10.84 -9.78
CA PRO A 558 -19.98 12.10 -10.15
C PRO A 558 -20.76 13.28 -9.55
N HIS A 559 -20.04 14.31 -9.10
CA HIS A 559 -20.63 15.58 -8.67
C HIS A 559 -20.16 16.67 -9.64
N ILE A 560 -21.08 17.14 -10.49
CA ILE A 560 -20.79 18.20 -11.44
C ILE A 560 -20.58 19.51 -10.70
N THR A 561 -19.37 20.04 -10.76
CA THR A 561 -18.98 21.31 -10.12
C THR A 561 -18.87 22.44 -11.15
N GLN A 562 -18.93 23.69 -10.69
CA GLN A 562 -18.71 24.84 -11.58
C GLN A 562 -17.28 24.84 -12.12
N GLU A 563 -16.31 24.36 -11.35
CA GLU A 563 -14.92 24.20 -11.77
C GLU A 563 -14.81 23.23 -12.95
N PHE A 564 -15.55 22.13 -12.95
CA PHE A 564 -15.58 21.20 -14.07
C PHE A 564 -16.28 21.85 -15.29
N LEU A 565 -17.43 22.51 -15.11
CA LEU A 565 -18.13 23.18 -16.19
C LEU A 565 -17.32 24.32 -16.84
N ASN A 566 -16.32 24.86 -16.13
CA ASN A 566 -15.41 25.87 -16.70
C ASN A 566 -14.43 25.29 -17.72
N THR A 567 -14.23 23.98 -17.79
CA THR A 567 -13.41 23.29 -18.83
C THR A 567 -14.23 22.88 -20.04
N VAL A 568 -15.56 22.86 -19.91
CA VAL A 568 -16.49 22.41 -20.97
C VAL A 568 -16.98 23.63 -21.76
N ASN A 569 -16.96 23.52 -23.07
CA ASN A 569 -17.49 24.56 -23.95
C ASN A 569 -18.96 24.84 -23.63
N SER A 570 -19.39 26.12 -23.66
CA SER A 570 -20.74 26.57 -23.30
C SER A 570 -21.85 25.79 -24.00
N ASP A 571 -21.63 25.47 -25.28
CA ASP A 571 -22.62 24.78 -26.12
C ASP A 571 -22.81 23.31 -25.77
N GLN A 572 -21.84 22.73 -25.02
CA GLN A 572 -21.82 21.32 -24.66
C GLN A 572 -22.07 21.05 -23.17
N ARG A 573 -22.27 22.08 -22.37
CA ARG A 573 -22.51 21.92 -20.92
C ARG A 573 -23.77 21.11 -20.62
N GLY A 574 -24.78 21.17 -21.48
CA GLY A 574 -25.99 20.39 -21.35
C GLY A 574 -25.86 18.89 -21.72
N THR A 575 -24.70 18.47 -22.26
CA THR A 575 -24.45 17.09 -22.65
C THR A 575 -23.50 16.37 -21.68
N VAL A 576 -23.13 17.02 -20.58
CA VAL A 576 -22.29 16.41 -19.54
C VAL A 576 -23.05 15.27 -18.87
N ASN A 577 -22.46 14.08 -18.89
CA ASN A 577 -23.04 12.91 -18.21
C ASN A 577 -22.77 13.00 -16.70
N ASP A 578 -23.80 12.85 -15.89
CA ASP A 578 -23.78 12.83 -14.42
C ASP A 578 -24.35 11.51 -13.84
N ASP A 579 -24.55 10.49 -14.70
CA ASP A 579 -25.07 9.19 -14.26
C ASP A 579 -24.09 8.46 -13.33
N ASP A 580 -24.64 7.87 -12.29
CA ASP A 580 -23.93 6.93 -11.44
C ASP A 580 -23.43 5.73 -12.24
N LYS A 581 -22.23 5.23 -11.90
CA LYS A 581 -21.72 3.94 -12.41
C LYS A 581 -21.64 2.92 -11.27
N VAL A 582 -22.11 1.72 -11.58
CA VAL A 582 -22.13 0.61 -10.63
C VAL A 582 -21.51 -0.62 -11.27
N TRP A 583 -20.59 -1.24 -10.56
CA TRP A 583 -19.97 -2.49 -10.98
C TRP A 583 -20.07 -3.55 -9.89
N HIS A 584 -20.24 -4.79 -10.34
CA HIS A 584 -20.23 -5.98 -9.51
C HIS A 584 -19.12 -6.92 -10.00
N ARG A 585 -18.33 -7.44 -9.10
CA ARG A 585 -17.28 -8.38 -9.48
C ARG A 585 -17.16 -9.52 -8.49
N LEU A 586 -17.15 -10.74 -9.04
CA LEU A 586 -16.76 -11.94 -8.33
C LEU A 586 -15.33 -12.31 -8.80
N SER A 587 -14.40 -12.43 -7.88
CA SER A 587 -12.99 -12.72 -8.14
C SER A 587 -12.61 -14.04 -7.47
N PRO A 588 -12.46 -15.16 -8.21
CA PRO A 588 -11.99 -16.43 -7.68
C PRO A 588 -10.45 -16.51 -7.65
N LYS A 589 -9.94 -17.32 -6.71
CA LYS A 589 -8.56 -17.76 -6.61
C LYS A 589 -8.54 -19.24 -6.25
N PHE A 590 -7.58 -19.96 -6.80
CA PHE A 590 -7.28 -21.31 -6.36
C PHE A 590 -5.76 -21.50 -6.38
N GLY A 591 -5.22 -21.83 -5.22
CA GLY A 591 -3.82 -22.16 -5.05
C GLY A 591 -3.65 -23.61 -4.61
N VAL A 592 -2.52 -24.20 -4.93
CA VAL A 592 -2.11 -25.50 -4.47
C VAL A 592 -0.61 -25.52 -4.25
N THR A 593 -0.16 -26.16 -3.17
CA THR A 593 1.25 -26.49 -2.95
C THR A 593 1.40 -27.98 -2.68
N TYR A 594 2.55 -28.54 -3.05
CA TYR A 594 2.95 -29.90 -2.74
C TYR A 594 4.41 -29.93 -2.27
N ALA A 595 4.64 -30.35 -1.04
CA ALA A 595 5.95 -30.51 -0.47
C ALA A 595 6.49 -31.91 -0.82
N PHE A 596 7.45 -32.00 -1.75
CA PHE A 596 8.11 -33.28 -2.05
C PHE A 596 8.93 -33.81 -0.87
N ASN A 597 9.51 -32.86 -0.14
CA ASN A 597 10.28 -33.05 1.09
C ASN A 597 10.55 -31.67 1.71
N ASP A 598 11.35 -31.61 2.78
CA ASP A 598 11.67 -30.37 3.50
C ASP A 598 12.40 -29.32 2.63
N ASN A 599 13.01 -29.73 1.51
CA ASN A 599 13.80 -28.86 0.64
C ASN A 599 13.05 -28.41 -0.61
N TYR A 600 12.10 -29.19 -1.14
CA TYR A 600 11.48 -28.89 -2.42
C TYR A 600 9.98 -28.79 -2.30
N THR A 601 9.42 -27.67 -2.76
CA THR A 601 7.99 -27.41 -2.84
C THR A 601 7.60 -26.99 -4.24
N TRP A 602 6.65 -27.70 -4.84
CA TRP A 602 5.98 -27.27 -6.05
C TRP A 602 4.73 -26.46 -5.68
N TYR A 603 4.40 -25.47 -6.51
CA TYR A 603 3.15 -24.72 -6.37
C TYR A 603 2.48 -24.45 -7.71
N GLY A 604 1.17 -24.23 -7.67
CA GLY A 604 0.36 -23.80 -8.78
C GLY A 604 -0.75 -22.85 -8.32
N GLN A 605 -1.07 -21.83 -9.13
CA GLN A 605 -2.10 -20.85 -8.80
C GLN A 605 -2.90 -20.45 -10.04
N TYR A 606 -4.20 -20.30 -9.85
CA TYR A 606 -5.10 -19.53 -10.69
C TYR A 606 -5.67 -18.36 -9.90
N SER A 607 -5.69 -17.14 -10.47
CA SER A 607 -6.30 -15.98 -9.85
C SER A 607 -6.87 -15.01 -10.88
N GLU A 608 -7.93 -14.30 -10.50
CA GLU A 608 -8.52 -13.23 -11.29
C GLU A 608 -8.30 -11.87 -10.61
N GLY A 609 -8.18 -10.83 -11.42
CA GLY A 609 -8.10 -9.46 -10.96
C GLY A 609 -9.00 -8.54 -11.78
N PHE A 610 -9.30 -7.37 -11.22
CA PHE A 610 -10.03 -6.32 -11.91
C PHE A 610 -9.61 -4.94 -11.44
N ARG A 611 -9.91 -3.92 -12.27
CA ARG A 611 -9.78 -2.51 -11.95
C ARG A 611 -10.94 -1.73 -12.55
N THR A 612 -11.62 -0.93 -11.75
CA THR A 612 -12.68 -0.04 -12.22
C THR A 612 -12.10 1.18 -12.96
N PRO A 613 -12.79 1.71 -13.99
CA PRO A 613 -12.38 2.93 -14.66
C PRO A 613 -12.29 4.11 -13.70
N SER A 614 -11.37 5.04 -13.96
CA SER A 614 -11.25 6.28 -13.19
C SER A 614 -12.37 7.27 -13.56
N ALA A 615 -12.69 8.20 -12.64
CA ALA A 615 -13.65 9.26 -12.94
C ALA A 615 -13.20 10.15 -14.11
N LYS A 616 -11.88 10.35 -14.28
CA LYS A 616 -11.33 11.07 -15.43
C LYS A 616 -11.65 10.35 -16.72
N ALA A 617 -11.47 9.03 -16.77
CA ALA A 617 -11.72 8.23 -17.97
C ALA A 617 -13.23 8.21 -18.36
N LEU A 618 -14.12 8.16 -17.35
CA LEU A 618 -15.56 8.06 -17.55
C LEU A 618 -16.23 9.42 -17.90
N TYR A 619 -15.75 10.50 -17.30
CA TYR A 619 -16.44 11.80 -17.33
C TYR A 619 -15.53 12.97 -17.69
N GLY A 620 -14.20 12.76 -17.73
CA GLY A 620 -13.24 13.83 -17.96
C GLY A 620 -13.43 14.47 -19.33
N ARG A 621 -13.52 15.80 -19.34
CA ARG A 621 -13.63 16.58 -20.57
C ARG A 621 -12.78 17.83 -20.48
N TYR A 622 -12.12 18.14 -21.57
CA TYR A 622 -11.35 19.39 -21.69
C TYR A 622 -11.31 19.86 -23.14
N ASP A 623 -11.91 21.02 -23.39
CA ASP A 623 -11.97 21.65 -24.70
C ASP A 623 -10.86 22.71 -24.83
N ASN A 624 -9.88 22.49 -25.68
CA ASN A 624 -8.83 23.45 -26.00
C ASN A 624 -8.95 23.92 -27.46
N LEU A 625 -9.95 24.73 -27.73
CA LEU A 625 -10.25 25.23 -29.06
C LEU A 625 -9.10 26.06 -29.64
N GLN A 626 -8.27 26.72 -28.80
CA GLN A 626 -7.13 27.51 -29.30
C GLN A 626 -5.98 26.63 -29.82
N ALA A 627 -5.79 25.45 -29.21
CA ALA A 627 -4.81 24.46 -29.62
C ALA A 627 -5.39 23.42 -30.58
N GLY A 628 -6.69 23.46 -30.87
CA GLY A 628 -7.40 22.61 -31.82
C GLY A 628 -7.54 21.15 -31.38
N TYR A 629 -7.70 20.89 -30.10
CA TYR A 629 -7.99 19.55 -29.58
C TYR A 629 -9.02 19.55 -28.47
N THR A 630 -9.69 18.43 -28.33
CA THR A 630 -10.65 18.13 -27.24
C THR A 630 -10.27 16.80 -26.59
N VAL A 631 -10.46 16.69 -25.29
CA VAL A 631 -10.46 15.42 -24.56
C VAL A 631 -11.91 15.02 -24.32
N GLU A 632 -12.28 13.87 -24.84
CA GLU A 632 -13.64 13.34 -24.75
C GLU A 632 -13.72 12.24 -23.69
N PRO A 633 -14.78 12.21 -22.85
CA PRO A 633 -15.05 11.13 -21.91
C PRO A 633 -15.53 9.88 -22.62
N ASN A 634 -15.36 8.72 -21.98
CA ASN A 634 -16.03 7.50 -22.43
C ASN A 634 -16.81 6.87 -21.25
N PRO A 635 -18.12 7.19 -21.13
CA PRO A 635 -18.93 6.65 -20.04
C PRO A 635 -19.24 5.15 -20.16
N ASP A 636 -18.95 4.52 -21.30
CA ASP A 636 -19.24 3.12 -21.58
C ASP A 636 -18.06 2.19 -21.27
N LEU A 637 -17.01 2.71 -20.62
CA LEU A 637 -15.87 1.91 -20.21
C LEU A 637 -16.26 0.82 -19.22
N GLU A 638 -15.84 -0.40 -19.53
CA GLU A 638 -15.94 -1.56 -18.64
C GLU A 638 -14.70 -1.68 -17.75
N PRO A 639 -14.80 -2.35 -16.58
CA PRO A 639 -13.64 -2.64 -15.74
C PRO A 639 -12.60 -3.49 -16.48
N GLU A 640 -11.33 -3.14 -16.33
CA GLU A 640 -10.21 -3.97 -16.76
C GLU A 640 -10.22 -5.29 -15.99
N LYS A 641 -9.86 -6.39 -16.66
CA LYS A 641 -9.91 -7.75 -16.10
C LYS A 641 -8.62 -8.48 -16.40
N SER A 642 -8.14 -9.27 -15.43
CA SER A 642 -7.01 -10.18 -15.63
C SER A 642 -7.34 -11.59 -15.19
N LYS A 643 -6.72 -12.58 -15.88
CA LYS A 643 -6.67 -13.98 -15.50
C LYS A 643 -5.22 -14.41 -15.51
N SER A 644 -4.75 -14.97 -14.41
CA SER A 644 -3.37 -15.41 -14.24
C SER A 644 -3.32 -16.90 -13.93
N TYR A 645 -2.38 -17.57 -14.56
CA TYR A 645 -1.97 -18.94 -14.28
C TYR A 645 -0.48 -18.91 -13.96
N GLU A 646 -0.10 -19.48 -12.85
CA GLU A 646 1.30 -19.54 -12.42
C GLU A 646 1.60 -20.93 -11.86
N THR A 647 2.80 -21.43 -12.13
CA THR A 647 3.33 -22.63 -11.50
C THR A 647 4.83 -22.46 -11.28
N GLY A 648 5.34 -23.03 -10.21
CA GLY A 648 6.77 -22.91 -9.88
C GLY A 648 7.27 -24.02 -8.98
N LEU A 649 8.58 -24.07 -8.85
CA LEU A 649 9.30 -24.97 -7.97
C LEU A 649 10.25 -24.14 -7.10
N ARG A 650 10.18 -24.35 -5.80
CA ARG A 650 11.09 -23.77 -4.80
C ARG A 650 12.03 -24.81 -4.27
N GLY A 651 13.26 -24.38 -4.02
CA GLY A 651 14.25 -25.18 -3.32
C GLY A 651 14.85 -24.39 -2.18
N ASN A 652 14.91 -25.01 -0.98
CA ASN A 652 15.45 -24.42 0.24
C ASN A 652 16.56 -25.33 0.79
N PHE A 653 17.75 -24.80 0.97
CA PHE A 653 18.93 -25.51 1.44
C PHE A 653 19.72 -24.64 2.41
N ASP A 654 20.57 -25.25 3.23
CA ASP A 654 21.47 -24.50 4.13
C ASP A 654 22.39 -23.53 3.40
N ALA A 655 22.75 -23.84 2.15
CA ALA A 655 23.66 -23.04 1.33
C ALA A 655 22.96 -21.94 0.51
N GLY A 656 21.64 -21.94 0.43
CA GLY A 656 20.86 -20.97 -0.35
C GLY A 656 19.52 -21.50 -0.80
N SER A 657 18.76 -20.66 -1.50
CA SER A 657 17.42 -21.00 -2.01
C SER A 657 17.27 -20.59 -3.46
N PHE A 658 16.29 -21.19 -4.15
CA PHE A 658 15.86 -20.78 -5.47
C PHE A 658 14.32 -20.85 -5.59
N ASP A 659 13.77 -20.00 -6.43
CA ASP A 659 12.37 -20.05 -6.89
C ASP A 659 12.35 -19.88 -8.41
N VAL A 660 11.78 -20.86 -9.12
CA VAL A 660 11.59 -20.82 -10.57
C VAL A 660 10.12 -20.88 -10.87
N ALA A 661 9.57 -19.85 -11.51
CA ALA A 661 8.17 -19.75 -11.83
C ALA A 661 7.95 -19.54 -13.34
N VAL A 662 6.87 -20.12 -13.84
CA VAL A 662 6.31 -19.85 -15.17
C VAL A 662 4.91 -19.31 -14.99
N PHE A 663 4.61 -18.20 -15.68
CA PHE A 663 3.31 -17.54 -15.57
C PHE A 663 2.74 -17.21 -16.95
N TYR A 664 1.41 -17.18 -17.04
CA TYR A 664 0.66 -16.71 -18.18
C TYR A 664 -0.47 -15.78 -17.71
N ASN A 665 -0.43 -14.52 -18.13
CA ASN A 665 -1.41 -13.50 -17.76
C ASN A 665 -2.20 -13.07 -19.01
N LYS A 666 -3.53 -13.08 -18.90
CA LYS A 666 -4.43 -12.61 -19.93
C LYS A 666 -5.21 -11.40 -19.43
N TYR A 667 -5.06 -10.27 -20.10
CA TYR A 667 -5.77 -9.03 -19.82
C TYR A 667 -6.86 -8.79 -20.84
N ARG A 668 -7.98 -8.21 -20.40
CA ARG A 668 -9.11 -7.80 -21.23
C ARG A 668 -9.60 -6.42 -20.80
N ASP A 669 -10.24 -5.72 -21.74
CA ASP A 669 -10.87 -4.42 -21.52
C ASP A 669 -9.84 -3.40 -20.96
N PHE A 670 -8.59 -3.43 -21.48
CA PHE A 670 -7.48 -2.62 -21.01
C PHE A 670 -7.69 -1.16 -21.43
N ILE A 671 -7.80 -0.25 -20.45
CA ILE A 671 -8.10 1.17 -20.71
C ILE A 671 -6.81 1.88 -21.14
N ASN A 672 -6.84 2.44 -22.35
CA ASN A 672 -5.79 3.31 -22.86
C ASN A 672 -6.24 4.77 -22.73
N GLU A 673 -5.70 5.48 -21.76
CA GLU A 673 -6.00 6.89 -21.55
C GLU A 673 -5.26 7.75 -22.59
N ASP A 674 -5.90 8.84 -23.00
CA ASP A 674 -5.37 9.82 -23.98
C ASP A 674 -5.04 9.20 -25.37
N ALA A 675 -5.83 8.22 -25.82
CA ALA A 675 -5.72 7.69 -27.18
C ALA A 675 -6.11 8.74 -28.23
N ILE A 676 -5.31 8.87 -29.31
CA ILE A 676 -5.58 9.81 -30.38
C ILE A 676 -6.47 9.13 -31.42
N THR A 677 -7.63 9.74 -31.73
CA THR A 677 -8.52 9.26 -32.79
C THR A 677 -8.01 9.74 -34.13
N PRO A 678 -7.69 8.83 -35.08
CA PRO A 678 -7.23 9.22 -36.44
C PRO A 678 -8.26 10.06 -37.19
N GLY A 679 -7.84 11.19 -37.75
CA GLY A 679 -8.70 12.09 -38.53
C GLY A 679 -9.41 13.18 -37.71
N TYR A 680 -9.30 13.14 -36.39
CA TYR A 680 -9.76 14.19 -35.45
C TYR A 680 -8.62 14.55 -34.52
N ASN A 681 -8.50 15.82 -34.17
CA ASN A 681 -7.58 16.26 -33.10
C ASN A 681 -8.18 16.01 -31.70
N GLU A 682 -8.75 14.84 -31.52
CA GLU A 682 -9.42 14.43 -30.28
C GLU A 682 -8.60 13.38 -29.57
N LEU A 683 -8.42 13.58 -28.27
CA LEU A 683 -7.89 12.59 -27.34
C LEU A 683 -9.08 11.91 -26.66
N ALA A 684 -9.28 10.63 -26.92
CA ALA A 684 -10.38 9.86 -26.36
C ALA A 684 -9.88 8.72 -25.48
N PHE A 685 -10.67 8.35 -24.47
CA PHE A 685 -10.43 7.16 -23.67
C PHE A 685 -10.98 5.94 -24.40
N GLN A 686 -10.16 4.91 -24.62
CA GLN A 686 -10.51 3.68 -25.31
C GLN A 686 -10.20 2.46 -24.42
N THR A 687 -10.96 1.37 -24.64
CA THR A 687 -10.75 0.06 -23.99
C THR A 687 -10.02 -0.91 -24.89
#